data_4903b65b2cd6c39a448e4bdc9d1b0417
#
_entry.id   4903b65b2cd6c39a448e4bdc9d1b0417
#
_cell.length_a   1.000
_cell.length_b   1.000
_cell.length_c   1.000
_cell.angle_alpha   90.00
_cell.angle_beta   90.00
_cell.angle_gamma   90.00
#
_symmetry.space_group_name_H-M   'P 1'
#
loop_
_entity.id
_entity.type
_entity.pdbx_description
1 polymer ?
#
loop_
_entity_poly.entity_id
_entity_poly.type
_entity_poly.pdbx_seq_one_letter_code
_entity_poly.pdbx_strand_id
1 'polypeptide(L)'
;MDRTTRPFLSHRSRHWLLVGLLAPFPLSALAQSVAPQDEPVQLESITVEGNRLYDMPSSEESGGYTVEAATVGTKTPAALRDIPQSITVYTDDYIKDRQFVNLDDLAKYTAGLRTLTNDSGRSSIYARGYEYDEFNINGLPAPMASINGTVPMLAPFDRVEIMRGPSGLFNSTSEMGGIVNMVLKRPTRDFQGSVTGRYGSFDTSYLETDLSGALTSSGNVRGRTVLAQADTNGEVDYNTNTAQNFYGALEFDLTDSTMLSLALLHQKKAITPHNGYPTDASGNLLNLDRDTFLGADWNYFDGRSTDLIGELTHRFDNGGFGRVAVRSSQRDTEYFYAFTGKAADAAGNTSLTSTARDYEQNSLALDASYSQPFETFGQVSEFIIGTDYKRYEDDYDNGRMNLGSTNIHSHRPSNVAKPDTPYTTRVKSDETEFGLYSKLTFRPVERLALIGGLRVSWFDGDTSTTTLASGARTSGDVQENAKLTPYGGLVFDLDQWHSLYASYSKVFKPQTNVDVAGDIIDPREGEQYEVGVKGSYFGGALNTRLSLFQLTDENRAARDQNNLTGTYYLSIGEARIRGGEIEVSGNPLPGWELIGGYTYMDTKIIKGDANAVFELMPQNQFSLWSNYELQGGPLAGLGLGTGITGMSHFQTSTGIEAPGYAVVDAKLSYPLTPKLTATFDVNNVFDREYYSRVGSTTTFNFYGPSRTFLVGARYEF
;
A
#
# COMPACT_ATOMS: atom_id res chain seq x y z
N MET A 1 21.20 -51.21 -44.16
CA MET A 1 21.12 -52.12 -43.00
C MET A 1 21.29 -51.29 -41.75
N ASP A 2 20.40 -51.08 -40.84
CA ASP A 2 19.04 -51.49 -40.67
C ASP A 2 18.32 -50.36 -39.90
N ARG A 3 17.07 -50.24 -40.17
CA ARG A 3 16.11 -49.32 -39.62
C ARG A 3 15.84 -49.61 -38.13
N THR A 4 15.50 -48.60 -37.34
CA THR A 4 14.26 -48.65 -36.54
C THR A 4 13.77 -47.25 -36.22
N THR A 5 12.67 -46.92 -36.85
CA THR A 5 11.71 -45.84 -36.52
C THR A 5 11.03 -46.10 -35.21
N ARG A 6 10.88 -45.04 -34.38
CA ARG A 6 9.87 -44.98 -33.29
C ARG A 6 8.95 -43.80 -33.49
N PRO A 7 7.65 -43.93 -33.19
CA PRO A 7 6.64 -42.98 -33.60
C PRO A 7 6.47 -41.83 -32.58
N PHE A 8 6.14 -40.69 -33.11
CA PHE A 8 5.62 -39.53 -32.37
C PHE A 8 4.31 -39.92 -31.62
N LEU A 9 4.28 -39.79 -30.32
CA LEU A 9 3.06 -39.74 -29.51
C LEU A 9 2.78 -38.31 -29.10
N SER A 10 1.72 -37.77 -29.67
CA SER A 10 1.09 -36.52 -29.32
C SER A 10 0.56 -36.58 -27.87
N HIS A 11 1.14 -35.80 -26.96
CA HIS A 11 0.55 -35.59 -25.65
C HIS A 11 -0.45 -34.43 -25.71
N ARG A 12 -1.72 -34.78 -25.78
CA ARG A 12 -2.83 -33.89 -25.44
C ARG A 12 -2.74 -33.56 -23.93
N SER A 13 -2.47 -32.32 -23.62
CA SER A 13 -2.60 -31.80 -22.27
C SER A 13 -4.06 -31.84 -21.80
N ARG A 14 -4.36 -32.74 -20.85
CA ARG A 14 -5.59 -32.76 -20.10
C ARG A 14 -5.48 -31.74 -18.97
N HIS A 15 -6.25 -30.66 -19.05
CA HIS A 15 -6.51 -29.78 -17.92
C HIS A 15 -7.22 -30.56 -16.81
N TRP A 16 -6.53 -30.78 -15.70
CA TRP A 16 -7.14 -31.19 -14.46
C TRP A 16 -7.52 -29.97 -13.67
N LEU A 17 -8.81 -29.65 -13.69
CA LEU A 17 -9.45 -28.82 -12.68
C LEU A 17 -9.39 -29.61 -11.36
N LEU A 18 -8.52 -29.20 -10.45
CA LEU A 18 -8.57 -29.62 -9.05
C LEU A 18 -9.71 -28.86 -8.36
N VAL A 19 -10.91 -29.39 -8.44
CA VAL A 19 -11.99 -29.08 -7.52
C VAL A 19 -11.65 -29.76 -6.22
N GLY A 20 -11.19 -28.97 -5.24
CA GLY A 20 -10.94 -29.47 -3.89
C GLY A 20 -12.22 -29.97 -3.26
N LEU A 21 -12.29 -31.28 -3.04
CA LEU A 21 -13.29 -31.92 -2.21
C LEU A 21 -13.15 -31.41 -0.77
N LEU A 22 -14.05 -30.51 -0.37
CA LEU A 22 -14.44 -30.35 1.02
C LEU A 22 -15.31 -31.56 1.37
N ALA A 23 -14.67 -32.62 1.85
CA ALA A 23 -15.38 -33.74 2.46
C ALA A 23 -15.98 -33.25 3.78
N PRO A 24 -17.29 -33.46 4.03
CA PRO A 24 -17.87 -33.21 5.33
C PRO A 24 -17.40 -34.30 6.28
N PHE A 25 -16.58 -33.94 7.26
CA PHE A 25 -16.37 -34.79 8.42
C PHE A 25 -17.68 -34.86 9.21
N PRO A 26 -18.15 -36.07 9.59
CA PRO A 26 -19.33 -36.21 10.43
C PRO A 26 -18.96 -35.76 11.86
N LEU A 27 -19.41 -34.59 12.26
CA LEU A 27 -19.50 -34.18 13.66
C LEU A 27 -20.68 -34.91 14.29
N SER A 28 -20.46 -36.12 14.73
CA SER A 28 -21.36 -36.79 15.63
C SER A 28 -20.57 -37.35 16.82
N ALA A 29 -21.09 -36.96 17.99
CA ALA A 29 -20.74 -37.40 19.32
C ALA A 29 -19.64 -36.64 20.07
N LEU A 30 -20.09 -35.54 20.74
CA LEU A 30 -19.85 -35.30 22.16
C LEU A 30 -20.76 -34.15 22.60
N ALA A 31 -22.09 -34.43 22.59
CA ALA A 31 -23.02 -33.59 23.33
C ALA A 31 -22.97 -34.05 24.79
N GLN A 32 -22.08 -33.50 25.59
CA GLN A 32 -22.27 -33.46 27.03
C GLN A 32 -23.16 -32.26 27.35
N SER A 33 -24.31 -32.54 27.89
CA SER A 33 -25.28 -31.59 28.43
C SER A 33 -24.62 -30.71 29.52
N VAL A 34 -24.28 -29.48 29.17
CA VAL A 34 -24.06 -28.43 30.14
C VAL A 34 -25.41 -27.73 30.35
N ALA A 35 -25.85 -27.67 31.59
CA ALA A 35 -27.06 -26.99 32.00
C ALA A 35 -27.04 -25.51 31.56
N PRO A 36 -28.20 -24.94 31.21
CA PRO A 36 -28.27 -23.53 30.83
C PRO A 36 -28.08 -22.72 32.10
N GLN A 37 -26.96 -22.07 32.22
CA GLN A 37 -26.77 -20.91 33.08
C GLN A 37 -26.33 -19.74 32.20
N ASP A 38 -27.03 -18.67 32.51
CA ASP A 38 -26.74 -17.28 32.22
C ASP A 38 -27.36 -16.73 30.95
N GLU A 39 -28.16 -15.72 31.26
CA GLU A 39 -28.71 -14.73 30.32
C GLU A 39 -27.63 -14.26 29.36
N PRO A 40 -27.98 -14.01 28.09
CA PRO A 40 -27.04 -13.41 27.17
C PRO A 40 -26.55 -12.12 27.80
N VAL A 41 -25.25 -12.00 28.06
CA VAL A 41 -24.61 -10.72 28.33
C VAL A 41 -24.93 -9.88 27.11
N GLN A 42 -25.91 -9.01 27.24
CA GLN A 42 -26.10 -7.90 26.31
C GLN A 42 -24.85 -7.04 26.50
N LEU A 43 -23.84 -7.27 25.68
CA LEU A 43 -22.81 -6.29 25.47
C LEU A 43 -23.56 -5.07 24.98
N GLU A 44 -23.56 -4.01 25.79
CA GLU A 44 -24.08 -2.72 25.39
C GLU A 44 -23.46 -2.44 24.00
N SER A 45 -24.31 -2.10 23.05
CA SER A 45 -23.83 -1.64 21.75
C SER A 45 -22.86 -0.49 22.07
N ILE A 46 -21.58 -0.69 21.78
CA ILE A 46 -20.59 0.38 21.87
C ILE A 46 -21.02 1.38 20.82
N THR A 47 -21.80 2.35 21.23
CA THR A 47 -22.05 3.53 20.44
C THR A 47 -20.69 4.21 20.38
N VAL A 48 -20.08 4.24 19.19
CA VAL A 48 -18.89 5.05 18.97
C VAL A 48 -19.32 6.51 19.15
N GLU A 49 -19.33 6.98 20.38
CA GLU A 49 -19.65 8.36 20.77
C GLU A 49 -18.52 9.33 20.44
N GLY A 50 -17.61 8.94 19.58
CA GLY A 50 -16.45 9.73 19.26
C GLY A 50 -16.43 10.20 17.80
N ASN A 51 -16.74 11.47 17.56
CA ASN A 51 -16.48 12.16 16.30
C ASN A 51 -15.01 12.60 16.19
N ARG A 52 -14.06 11.80 16.65
CA ARG A 52 -12.65 12.17 16.65
C ARG A 52 -11.83 11.19 15.82
N LEU A 53 -10.94 11.72 14.99
CA LEU A 53 -9.93 10.94 14.28
C LEU A 53 -9.09 10.06 15.24
N TYR A 54 -9.03 10.43 16.53
CA TYR A 54 -8.22 9.77 17.57
C TYR A 54 -9.01 9.28 18.79
N ASP A 55 -10.32 9.30 18.77
CA ASP A 55 -11.12 8.62 19.80
C ASP A 55 -11.29 7.12 19.48
N MET A 56 -10.78 6.67 18.34
CA MET A 56 -10.68 5.24 18.05
C MET A 56 -9.67 4.62 19.02
N PRO A 57 -10.00 3.48 19.64
CA PRO A 57 -9.00 2.65 20.30
C PRO A 57 -7.83 2.37 19.35
N SER A 58 -6.63 2.32 19.89
CA SER A 58 -5.49 1.80 19.14
C SER A 58 -5.77 0.39 18.68
N SER A 59 -5.28 -0.02 17.51
CA SER A 59 -5.39 -1.40 17.08
C SER A 59 -4.61 -2.36 17.99
N GLU A 60 -3.63 -1.84 18.75
CA GLU A 60 -2.92 -2.57 19.81
C GLU A 60 -3.86 -2.93 20.99
N GLU A 61 -4.92 -2.14 21.23
CA GLU A 61 -5.91 -2.37 22.29
C GLU A 61 -7.06 -3.28 21.80
N SER A 62 -7.35 -3.31 20.51
CA SER A 62 -8.44 -4.11 19.95
C SER A 62 -8.15 -5.62 19.99
N GLY A 63 -6.88 -6.01 19.92
CA GLY A 63 -6.42 -7.39 19.88
C GLY A 63 -6.98 -8.18 18.70
N GLY A 64 -6.11 -8.52 17.70
CA GLY A 64 -6.52 -9.31 16.53
C GLY A 64 -6.41 -8.56 15.20
N TYR A 65 -6.99 -9.16 14.13
CA TYR A 65 -6.77 -8.71 12.75
C TYR A 65 -7.86 -7.78 12.22
N THR A 66 -8.70 -7.23 13.07
CA THR A 66 -9.74 -6.28 12.66
C THR A 66 -9.89 -5.15 13.66
N VAL A 67 -10.50 -4.06 13.22
CA VAL A 67 -10.93 -2.93 14.03
C VAL A 67 -12.38 -2.62 13.74
N GLU A 68 -13.06 -1.98 14.68
CA GLU A 68 -14.48 -1.63 14.54
C GLU A 68 -14.71 -0.50 13.54
N ALA A 69 -13.76 0.44 13.43
CA ALA A 69 -13.91 1.65 12.63
C ALA A 69 -12.64 2.00 11.86
N ALA A 70 -12.77 2.83 10.82
CA ALA A 70 -11.68 3.43 10.06
C ALA A 70 -11.90 4.93 9.89
N THR A 71 -10.84 5.64 9.49
CA THR A 71 -10.86 7.08 9.25
C THR A 71 -10.60 7.45 7.79
N VAL A 72 -10.04 6.52 7.02
CA VAL A 72 -9.79 6.74 5.59
C VAL A 72 -11.09 6.98 4.84
N GLY A 73 -11.15 8.05 4.04
CA GLY A 73 -12.33 8.42 3.27
C GLY A 73 -13.49 9.02 4.08
N THR A 74 -13.33 9.24 5.39
CA THR A 74 -14.40 9.77 6.25
C THR A 74 -14.02 11.01 7.05
N LYS A 75 -12.73 11.23 7.33
CA LYS A 75 -12.16 12.28 8.23
C LYS A 75 -12.54 12.11 9.70
N THR A 76 -13.62 11.39 10.01
CA THR A 76 -14.04 11.02 11.36
C THR A 76 -14.12 9.51 11.46
N PRO A 77 -13.95 8.90 12.64
CA PRO A 77 -14.12 7.46 12.80
C PRO A 77 -15.53 7.03 12.38
N ALA A 78 -15.59 6.03 11.51
CA ALA A 78 -16.86 5.43 11.08
C ALA A 78 -16.72 3.90 11.07
N ALA A 79 -17.78 3.22 11.51
CA ALA A 79 -17.81 1.76 11.47
C ALA A 79 -17.56 1.25 10.06
N LEU A 80 -16.77 0.17 9.91
CA LEU A 80 -16.41 -0.34 8.59
C LEU A 80 -17.63 -0.63 7.71
N ARG A 81 -18.73 -1.09 8.32
CA ARG A 81 -19.99 -1.37 7.62
C ARG A 81 -20.70 -0.11 7.10
N ASP A 82 -20.47 1.06 7.72
CA ASP A 82 -21.12 2.34 7.42
C ASP A 82 -20.41 3.14 6.33
N ILE A 83 -19.22 2.72 5.92
CA ILE A 83 -18.45 3.39 4.86
C ILE A 83 -18.78 2.74 3.52
N PRO A 84 -19.44 3.44 2.57
CA PRO A 84 -19.88 2.84 1.31
C PRO A 84 -18.76 2.73 0.27
N GLN A 85 -17.60 2.23 0.68
CA GLN A 85 -16.43 2.00 -0.18
C GLN A 85 -15.66 0.76 0.28
N SER A 86 -14.82 0.24 -0.61
CA SER A 86 -13.91 -0.86 -0.33
C SER A 86 -12.75 -0.39 0.55
N ILE A 87 -12.81 -0.72 1.84
CA ILE A 87 -11.78 -0.40 2.83
C ILE A 87 -11.31 -1.68 3.49
N THR A 88 -9.99 -1.80 3.67
CA THR A 88 -9.33 -2.85 4.45
C THR A 88 -8.45 -2.18 5.48
N VAL A 89 -8.47 -2.68 6.71
CA VAL A 89 -7.59 -2.21 7.80
C VAL A 89 -6.67 -3.35 8.22
N TYR A 90 -5.38 -3.07 8.24
CA TYR A 90 -4.33 -3.97 8.72
C TYR A 90 -3.83 -3.47 10.06
N THR A 91 -4.09 -4.23 11.10
CA THR A 91 -3.76 -3.90 12.49
C THR A 91 -2.28 -4.11 12.79
N ASP A 92 -1.80 -3.52 13.89
CA ASP A 92 -0.47 -3.76 14.44
C ASP A 92 -0.23 -5.26 14.71
N ASP A 93 -1.22 -5.98 15.24
CA ASP A 93 -1.13 -7.43 15.47
C ASP A 93 -0.90 -8.23 14.20
N TYR A 94 -1.62 -7.91 13.11
CA TYR A 94 -1.38 -8.57 11.82
C TYR A 94 -0.01 -8.24 11.25
N ILE A 95 0.43 -6.96 11.33
CA ILE A 95 1.74 -6.50 10.88
C ILE A 95 2.85 -7.25 11.63
N LYS A 96 2.74 -7.35 12.95
CA LYS A 96 3.68 -8.08 13.82
C LYS A 96 3.65 -9.58 13.57
N ASP A 97 2.47 -10.15 13.42
CA ASP A 97 2.31 -11.59 13.21
C ASP A 97 2.90 -12.03 11.87
N ARG A 98 2.71 -11.25 10.81
CA ARG A 98 3.34 -11.46 9.51
C ARG A 98 4.78 -10.99 9.41
N GLN A 99 5.31 -10.35 10.45
CA GLN A 99 6.67 -9.78 10.51
C GLN A 99 6.98 -8.79 9.37
N PHE A 100 5.98 -8.07 8.88
CA PHE A 100 6.17 -7.06 7.84
C PHE A 100 7.05 -5.91 8.35
N VAL A 101 8.03 -5.54 7.55
CA VAL A 101 8.96 -4.45 7.86
C VAL A 101 8.54 -3.16 7.18
N ASN A 102 8.16 -3.25 5.91
CA ASN A 102 7.79 -2.10 5.07
C ASN A 102 6.37 -2.25 4.51
N LEU A 103 5.81 -1.16 4.06
CA LEU A 103 4.47 -1.14 3.46
C LEU A 103 4.37 -2.01 2.20
N ASP A 104 5.44 -2.11 1.41
CA ASP A 104 5.44 -2.97 0.22
C ASP A 104 5.45 -4.47 0.57
N ASP A 105 5.93 -4.86 1.75
CA ASP A 105 5.78 -6.23 2.25
C ASP A 105 4.32 -6.53 2.54
N LEU A 106 3.61 -5.65 3.26
CA LEU A 106 2.19 -5.77 3.52
C LEU A 106 1.39 -5.82 2.21
N ALA A 107 1.70 -4.95 1.24
CA ALA A 107 1.00 -4.89 -0.03
C ALA A 107 1.13 -6.16 -0.88
N LYS A 108 2.27 -6.88 -0.82
CA LYS A 108 2.47 -8.17 -1.52
C LYS A 108 1.48 -9.25 -1.07
N TYR A 109 1.05 -9.20 0.20
CA TYR A 109 0.15 -10.18 0.81
C TYR A 109 -1.30 -9.68 0.92
N THR A 110 -1.61 -8.56 0.26
CA THR A 110 -2.95 -7.98 0.22
C THR A 110 -3.63 -8.29 -1.09
N ALA A 111 -4.76 -8.99 -1.08
CA ALA A 111 -5.57 -9.20 -2.27
C ALA A 111 -6.07 -7.86 -2.85
N GLY A 112 -6.05 -7.74 -4.18
CA GLY A 112 -6.43 -6.50 -4.88
C GLY A 112 -5.35 -5.42 -4.91
N LEU A 113 -4.18 -5.64 -4.27
CA LEU A 113 -3.00 -4.82 -4.46
C LEU A 113 -1.96 -5.55 -5.32
N ARG A 114 -1.34 -4.82 -6.20
CA ARG A 114 -0.22 -5.31 -7.03
C ARG A 114 1.04 -4.53 -6.69
N THR A 115 2.05 -5.24 -6.19
CA THR A 115 3.37 -4.67 -5.93
C THR A 115 4.27 -4.93 -7.14
N LEU A 116 4.79 -3.88 -7.75
CA LEU A 116 5.80 -3.95 -8.80
C LEU A 116 7.15 -3.55 -8.21
N THR A 117 7.96 -4.53 -7.89
CA THR A 117 9.29 -4.35 -7.34
C THR A 117 10.19 -3.61 -8.34
N ASN A 118 10.75 -2.48 -7.95
CA ASN A 118 11.76 -1.74 -8.71
C ASN A 118 13.17 -2.18 -8.30
N ASP A 119 13.29 -2.64 -7.04
CA ASP A 119 14.50 -3.12 -6.42
C ASP A 119 14.18 -3.70 -5.02
N SER A 120 15.16 -4.31 -4.35
CA SER A 120 15.00 -4.68 -2.95
C SER A 120 14.74 -3.44 -2.09
N GLY A 121 13.54 -3.36 -1.50
CA GLY A 121 13.12 -2.22 -0.68
C GLY A 121 12.57 -1.00 -1.44
N ARG A 122 12.36 -1.09 -2.75
CA ARG A 122 11.67 -0.09 -3.57
C ARG A 122 10.61 -0.76 -4.43
N SER A 123 9.37 -0.42 -4.23
CA SER A 123 8.25 -1.01 -4.99
C SER A 123 7.16 0.02 -5.24
N SER A 124 6.56 -0.03 -6.41
CA SER A 124 5.32 0.68 -6.71
C SER A 124 4.13 -0.19 -6.34
N ILE A 125 3.13 0.39 -5.68
CA ILE A 125 1.93 -0.31 -5.21
C ILE A 125 0.74 0.17 -6.04
N TYR A 126 -0.01 -0.75 -6.60
CA TYR A 126 -1.17 -0.50 -7.46
C TYR A 126 -2.43 -1.09 -6.88
N ALA A 127 -3.54 -0.39 -7.04
CA ALA A 127 -4.88 -0.94 -6.88
C ALA A 127 -5.72 -0.61 -8.11
N ARG A 128 -6.56 -1.57 -8.54
CA ARG A 128 -7.47 -1.38 -9.68
C ARG A 128 -6.78 -0.82 -10.93
N GLY A 129 -5.49 -1.19 -11.17
CA GLY A 129 -4.71 -0.77 -12.32
C GLY A 129 -3.96 0.56 -12.18
N TYR A 130 -4.11 1.28 -11.08
CA TYR A 130 -3.49 2.59 -10.83
C TYR A 130 -2.55 2.56 -9.64
N GLU A 131 -1.42 3.24 -9.74
CA GLU A 131 -0.46 3.42 -8.65
C GLU A 131 -1.05 4.27 -7.53
N TYR A 132 -0.71 3.96 -6.29
CA TYR A 132 -0.89 4.89 -5.19
C TYR A 132 0.24 5.92 -5.28
N ASP A 133 -0.05 7.10 -5.78
CA ASP A 133 0.87 8.22 -5.85
C ASP A 133 0.80 9.10 -4.60
N GLU A 134 -0.31 9.07 -3.89
CA GLU A 134 -0.49 9.73 -2.62
C GLU A 134 -0.77 8.75 -1.48
N PHE A 135 0.07 8.81 -0.48
CA PHE A 135 -0.11 8.18 0.81
C PHE A 135 -0.53 9.24 1.82
N ASN A 136 -1.17 8.81 2.89
CA ASN A 136 -1.49 9.68 4.01
C ASN A 136 -0.80 9.19 5.27
N ILE A 137 -0.37 10.12 6.11
CA ILE A 137 0.00 9.86 7.50
C ILE A 137 -0.99 10.62 8.38
N ASN A 138 -1.73 9.91 9.23
CA ASN A 138 -2.80 10.47 10.06
C ASN A 138 -3.81 11.31 9.25
N GLY A 139 -4.15 10.88 8.04
CA GLY A 139 -5.09 11.59 7.16
C GLY A 139 -4.54 12.85 6.49
N LEU A 140 -3.25 13.17 6.65
CA LEU A 140 -2.57 14.25 5.96
C LEU A 140 -1.83 13.72 4.74
N PRO A 141 -1.97 14.33 3.56
CA PRO A 141 -1.24 13.94 2.36
C PRO A 141 0.26 13.85 2.57
N ALA A 142 0.85 12.77 2.10
CA ALA A 142 2.27 12.45 2.23
C ALA A 142 2.77 11.85 0.90
N PRO A 143 3.14 12.66 -0.09
CA PRO A 143 3.63 12.15 -1.37
C PRO A 143 4.90 11.33 -1.14
N MET A 144 4.90 10.11 -1.66
CA MET A 144 5.98 9.15 -1.46
C MET A 144 6.25 8.44 -2.79
N ALA A 145 7.07 9.07 -3.64
CA ALA A 145 7.48 8.41 -4.88
C ALA A 145 8.28 7.15 -4.56
N SER A 146 7.72 6.00 -4.84
CA SER A 146 8.30 4.68 -4.53
C SER A 146 9.65 4.45 -5.18
N ILE A 147 9.86 5.02 -6.38
CA ILE A 147 11.14 4.95 -7.10
C ILE A 147 12.29 5.63 -6.32
N ASN A 148 11.97 6.58 -5.45
CA ASN A 148 12.93 7.27 -4.60
C ASN A 148 13.09 6.59 -3.22
N GLY A 149 12.53 5.38 -3.02
CA GLY A 149 12.69 4.59 -1.79
C GLY A 149 12.07 5.20 -0.55
N THR A 150 11.05 6.07 -0.71
CA THR A 150 10.47 6.84 0.39
C THR A 150 9.33 6.14 1.14
N VAL A 151 8.94 4.95 0.69
CA VAL A 151 7.93 4.12 1.37
C VAL A 151 8.43 3.75 2.76
N PRO A 152 7.67 4.05 3.84
CA PRO A 152 8.17 3.93 5.20
C PRO A 152 8.18 2.50 5.74
N MET A 153 9.02 2.28 6.78
CA MET A 153 8.91 1.13 7.67
C MET A 153 7.62 1.19 8.48
N LEU A 154 7.05 0.03 8.80
CA LEU A 154 5.76 -0.08 9.50
C LEU A 154 5.86 0.06 11.02
N ALA A 155 7.03 -0.06 11.63
CA ALA A 155 7.23 0.01 13.09
C ALA A 155 6.55 1.19 13.80
N PRO A 156 6.50 2.43 13.23
CA PRO A 156 5.86 3.59 13.87
C PRO A 156 4.33 3.60 13.80
N PHE A 157 3.73 2.71 13.00
CA PHE A 157 2.30 2.77 12.69
C PHE A 157 1.50 1.75 13.51
N ASP A 158 0.38 2.21 14.04
CA ASP A 158 -0.63 1.42 14.73
C ASP A 158 -1.41 0.53 13.75
N ARG A 159 -1.70 1.07 12.58
CA ARG A 159 -2.42 0.36 11.51
C ARG A 159 -2.23 1.00 10.16
N VAL A 160 -2.55 0.25 9.13
CA VAL A 160 -2.63 0.73 7.74
C VAL A 160 -4.06 0.58 7.24
N GLU A 161 -4.70 1.68 6.88
CA GLU A 161 -6.04 1.71 6.31
C GLU A 161 -5.92 1.88 4.80
N ILE A 162 -6.45 0.95 4.02
CA ILE A 162 -6.37 0.96 2.55
C ILE A 162 -7.76 1.11 1.97
N MET A 163 -7.99 2.22 1.26
CA MET A 163 -9.20 2.44 0.46
C MET A 163 -8.85 2.27 -1.01
N ARG A 164 -9.67 1.51 -1.74
CA ARG A 164 -9.50 1.25 -3.16
C ARG A 164 -10.48 2.07 -3.99
N GLY A 165 -9.97 2.64 -5.09
CA GLY A 165 -10.71 3.49 -5.99
C GLY A 165 -10.73 4.97 -5.61
N PRO A 166 -11.22 5.85 -6.49
CA PRO A 166 -11.19 7.29 -6.33
C PRO A 166 -11.73 7.80 -5.00
N SER A 167 -11.08 8.76 -4.38
CA SER A 167 -11.50 9.44 -3.15
C SER A 167 -11.41 10.94 -3.26
N GLY A 168 -11.95 11.49 -4.31
CA GLY A 168 -11.84 12.92 -4.62
C GLY A 168 -12.40 13.88 -3.58
N LEU A 169 -13.20 13.41 -2.64
CA LEU A 169 -13.72 14.26 -1.58
C LEU A 169 -12.60 14.80 -0.67
N PHE A 170 -11.61 13.97 -0.34
CA PHE A 170 -10.52 14.33 0.58
C PHE A 170 -9.15 14.37 -0.08
N ASN A 171 -9.07 13.95 -1.34
CA ASN A 171 -7.86 13.99 -2.17
C ASN A 171 -8.26 13.98 -3.64
N SER A 172 -8.42 15.16 -4.25
CA SER A 172 -9.03 15.29 -5.57
C SER A 172 -8.08 15.15 -6.74
N THR A 173 -6.77 15.36 -6.55
CA THR A 173 -5.76 15.36 -7.61
C THR A 173 -4.91 14.10 -7.66
N SER A 174 -5.36 13.02 -7.01
CA SER A 174 -4.65 11.73 -6.98
C SER A 174 -4.95 10.85 -8.19
N GLU A 175 -4.14 9.80 -8.35
CA GLU A 175 -4.45 8.68 -9.22
C GLU A 175 -5.69 7.90 -8.71
N MET A 176 -6.28 7.09 -9.60
CA MET A 176 -7.54 6.38 -9.31
C MET A 176 -7.37 5.14 -8.43
N GLY A 177 -6.15 4.82 -7.98
CA GLY A 177 -5.87 3.66 -7.11
C GLY A 177 -6.56 3.74 -5.75
N GLY A 178 -6.64 4.93 -5.18
CA GLY A 178 -7.26 5.18 -3.88
C GLY A 178 -6.30 5.85 -2.89
N ILE A 179 -6.48 5.55 -1.60
CA ILE A 179 -5.67 6.13 -0.51
C ILE A 179 -5.13 5.00 0.38
N VAL A 180 -3.86 5.07 0.72
CA VAL A 180 -3.25 4.33 1.83
C VAL A 180 -3.01 5.31 2.97
N ASN A 181 -3.73 5.15 4.07
CA ASN A 181 -3.58 5.96 5.27
C ASN A 181 -2.84 5.18 6.36
N MET A 182 -1.68 5.65 6.72
CA MET A 182 -0.86 5.07 7.79
C MET A 182 -1.10 5.86 9.08
N VAL A 183 -1.67 5.19 10.08
CA VAL A 183 -2.00 5.80 11.36
C VAL A 183 -0.87 5.55 12.34
N LEU A 184 -0.30 6.63 12.89
CA LEU A 184 0.83 6.56 13.83
C LEU A 184 0.40 5.99 15.19
N LYS A 185 1.31 5.25 15.83
CA LYS A 185 1.19 4.79 17.21
C LYS A 185 1.10 5.99 18.15
N ARG A 186 0.19 5.95 19.11
CA ARG A 186 0.00 7.04 20.08
C ARG A 186 0.68 6.76 21.41
N PRO A 187 1.10 7.80 22.13
CA PRO A 187 1.53 7.68 23.52
C PRO A 187 0.43 7.14 24.45
N THR A 188 0.78 6.25 25.34
CA THR A 188 -0.13 5.62 26.31
C THR A 188 -0.08 6.30 27.67
N ARG A 189 -1.10 6.12 28.51
CA ARG A 189 -1.12 6.60 29.90
C ARG A 189 -0.25 5.73 30.79
N ASP A 190 -0.41 4.41 30.66
CA ASP A 190 0.39 3.46 31.41
C ASP A 190 1.71 3.22 30.70
N PHE A 191 2.76 2.99 31.49
CA PHE A 191 4.06 2.64 30.93
C PHE A 191 4.00 1.24 30.31
N GLN A 192 4.40 1.14 29.07
CA GLN A 192 4.56 -0.11 28.34
C GLN A 192 5.80 -0.05 27.45
N GLY A 193 6.41 -1.18 27.23
CA GLY A 193 7.54 -1.28 26.34
C GLY A 193 7.71 -2.65 25.75
N SER A 194 8.36 -2.70 24.59
CA SER A 194 8.75 -3.96 23.95
C SER A 194 10.09 -3.86 23.27
N VAL A 195 10.78 -5.01 23.19
CA VAL A 195 11.96 -5.21 22.37
C VAL A 195 11.73 -6.44 21.51
N THR A 196 11.88 -6.29 20.18
CA THR A 196 11.74 -7.37 19.20
C THR A 196 13.05 -7.56 18.47
N GLY A 197 13.58 -8.79 18.43
CA GLY A 197 14.74 -9.16 17.64
C GLY A 197 14.40 -10.33 16.71
N ARG A 198 14.91 -10.29 15.47
CA ARG A 198 14.73 -11.36 14.47
C ARG A 198 16.03 -11.57 13.70
N TYR A 199 16.29 -12.83 13.31
CA TYR A 199 17.39 -13.19 12.44
C TYR A 199 16.99 -14.35 11.52
N GLY A 200 17.49 -14.36 10.30
CA GLY A 200 17.10 -15.38 9.33
C GLY A 200 18.02 -15.53 8.13
N SER A 201 17.49 -16.17 7.10
CA SER A 201 18.18 -16.46 5.84
C SER A 201 18.75 -15.20 5.22
N PHE A 202 19.89 -15.34 4.52
CA PHE A 202 20.61 -14.25 3.83
C PHE A 202 21.06 -13.13 4.78
N ASP A 203 21.43 -13.48 6.02
CA ASP A 203 21.80 -12.52 7.07
C ASP A 203 20.75 -11.44 7.32
N THR A 204 19.47 -11.78 7.05
CA THR A 204 18.36 -10.87 7.36
C THR A 204 18.25 -10.69 8.87
N SER A 205 18.21 -9.45 9.33
CA SER A 205 18.07 -9.11 10.75
C SER A 205 17.08 -7.95 10.96
N TYR A 206 16.47 -7.93 12.14
CA TYR A 206 15.57 -6.87 12.57
C TYR A 206 15.68 -6.64 14.06
N LEU A 207 15.74 -5.38 14.46
CA LEU A 207 15.68 -4.97 15.86
C LEU A 207 14.71 -3.79 16.00
N GLU A 208 13.79 -3.90 16.96
CA GLU A 208 12.83 -2.84 17.29
C GLU A 208 12.78 -2.65 18.80
N THR A 209 12.66 -1.40 19.23
CA THR A 209 12.34 -1.01 20.62
C THR A 209 11.21 -0.01 20.58
N ASP A 210 10.15 -0.26 21.31
CA ASP A 210 8.98 0.60 21.43
C ASP A 210 8.72 0.90 22.93
N LEU A 211 8.74 2.17 23.30
CA LEU A 211 8.56 2.63 24.68
C LEU A 211 7.49 3.72 24.72
N SER A 212 6.52 3.59 25.60
CA SER A 212 5.40 4.51 25.72
C SER A 212 4.99 4.70 27.17
N GLY A 213 4.50 5.88 27.53
CA GLY A 213 3.95 6.13 28.86
C GLY A 213 3.77 7.62 29.22
N ALA A 214 3.16 7.84 30.37
CA ALA A 214 3.00 9.18 30.94
C ALA A 214 4.36 9.75 31.37
N LEU A 215 4.60 11.02 31.03
CA LEU A 215 5.78 11.79 31.43
C LEU A 215 5.53 12.65 32.68
N THR A 216 4.25 12.81 33.08
CA THR A 216 3.82 13.52 34.27
C THR A 216 2.95 12.62 35.16
N SER A 217 2.94 12.87 36.44
CA SER A 217 2.13 12.10 37.39
C SER A 217 0.61 12.25 37.17
N SER A 218 0.19 13.32 36.52
CA SER A 218 -1.22 13.56 36.17
C SER A 218 -1.64 12.81 34.89
N GLY A 219 -0.66 12.29 34.11
CA GLY A 219 -0.91 11.63 32.81
C GLY A 219 -1.32 12.57 31.68
N ASN A 220 -1.32 13.91 31.93
CA ASN A 220 -1.70 14.89 30.89
C ASN A 220 -0.60 15.20 29.88
N VAL A 221 0.63 14.73 30.11
CA VAL A 221 1.71 14.72 29.12
C VAL A 221 2.20 13.29 28.95
N ARG A 222 2.15 12.80 27.74
CA ARG A 222 2.52 11.42 27.39
C ARG A 222 3.54 11.42 26.26
N GLY A 223 4.40 10.41 26.24
CA GLY A 223 5.41 10.24 25.19
C GLY A 223 5.50 8.82 24.69
N ARG A 224 5.86 8.66 23.41
CA ARG A 224 6.23 7.37 22.80
C ARG A 224 7.46 7.52 21.94
N THR A 225 8.32 6.49 21.95
CA THR A 225 9.49 6.41 21.08
C THR A 225 9.58 5.02 20.50
N VAL A 226 9.72 4.93 19.16
CA VAL A 226 9.98 3.68 18.43
C VAL A 226 11.26 3.81 17.66
N LEU A 227 12.18 2.86 17.90
CA LEU A 227 13.44 2.71 17.16
C LEU A 227 13.40 1.38 16.42
N ALA A 228 13.67 1.38 15.14
CA ALA A 228 13.76 0.13 14.37
C ALA A 228 14.94 0.17 13.40
N GLN A 229 15.59 -0.98 13.25
CA GLN A 229 16.58 -1.24 12.21
C GLN A 229 16.30 -2.58 11.56
N ALA A 230 16.38 -2.61 10.24
CA ALA A 230 16.20 -3.80 9.43
C ALA A 230 17.33 -3.91 8.40
N ASP A 231 17.90 -5.11 8.28
CA ASP A 231 18.74 -5.54 7.18
C ASP A 231 18.00 -6.69 6.49
N THR A 232 17.35 -6.40 5.34
CA THR A 232 16.47 -7.34 4.65
C THR A 232 17.10 -7.75 3.32
N ASN A 233 18.20 -8.48 3.40
CA ASN A 233 18.93 -8.93 2.22
C ASN A 233 18.19 -10.07 1.51
N GLY A 234 18.41 -10.15 0.21
CA GLY A 234 17.86 -11.21 -0.65
C GLY A 234 18.93 -12.23 -1.04
N GLU A 235 18.50 -13.18 -1.88
CA GLU A 235 19.35 -14.23 -2.43
C GLU A 235 20.37 -13.70 -3.46
N VAL A 236 20.06 -12.56 -4.12
CA VAL A 236 20.90 -11.97 -5.17
C VAL A 236 22.21 -11.45 -4.58
N ASP A 237 23.34 -11.87 -5.12
CA ASP A 237 24.66 -11.41 -4.70
C ASP A 237 24.76 -9.88 -4.72
N TYR A 238 25.54 -9.30 -3.80
CA TYR A 238 25.71 -7.84 -3.64
C TYR A 238 24.45 -7.05 -3.28
N ASN A 239 23.24 -7.61 -3.45
CA ASN A 239 22.00 -6.88 -3.19
C ASN A 239 21.72 -6.80 -1.70
N THR A 240 21.79 -5.60 -1.16
CA THR A 240 21.55 -5.29 0.26
C THR A 240 20.45 -4.25 0.40
N ASN A 241 19.75 -4.26 1.53
CA ASN A 241 18.75 -3.27 1.88
C ASN A 241 18.73 -3.07 3.40
N THR A 242 19.31 -1.98 3.84
CA THR A 242 19.31 -1.56 5.25
C THR A 242 18.34 -0.39 5.43
N ALA A 243 17.44 -0.48 6.40
CA ALA A 243 16.54 0.59 6.77
C ALA A 243 16.62 0.87 8.28
N GLN A 244 16.58 2.13 8.65
CA GLN A 244 16.56 2.62 10.03
C GLN A 244 15.41 3.59 10.21
N ASN A 245 14.72 3.50 11.34
CA ASN A 245 13.62 4.38 11.67
C ASN A 245 13.77 4.90 13.11
N PHE A 246 13.48 6.18 13.27
CA PHE A 246 13.23 6.84 14.54
C PHE A 246 11.84 7.47 14.50
N TYR A 247 11.01 7.16 15.47
CA TYR A 247 9.74 7.81 15.72
C TYR A 247 9.69 8.32 17.15
N GLY A 248 9.24 9.57 17.31
CA GLY A 248 8.99 10.18 18.62
C GLY A 248 7.67 10.93 18.60
N ALA A 249 6.82 10.74 19.61
CA ALA A 249 5.56 11.44 19.75
C ALA A 249 5.37 11.97 21.17
N LEU A 250 4.73 13.14 21.26
CA LEU A 250 4.30 13.77 22.49
C LEU A 250 2.82 14.18 22.38
N GLU A 251 2.07 13.93 23.44
CA GLU A 251 0.69 14.39 23.58
C GLU A 251 0.52 15.20 24.85
N PHE A 252 -0.24 16.29 24.71
CA PHE A 252 -0.53 17.23 25.79
C PHE A 252 -2.05 17.41 25.89
N ASP A 253 -2.66 16.97 26.98
CA ASP A 253 -4.03 17.34 27.31
C ASP A 253 -3.99 18.78 27.86
N LEU A 254 -4.25 19.77 27.00
CA LEU A 254 -4.22 21.18 27.34
C LEU A 254 -5.41 21.54 28.25
N THR A 255 -6.55 20.89 27.96
CA THR A 255 -7.77 20.88 28.79
C THR A 255 -8.44 19.53 28.65
N ASP A 256 -9.53 19.26 29.37
CA ASP A 256 -10.32 18.03 29.27
C ASP A 256 -10.92 17.83 27.84
N SER A 257 -11.03 18.91 27.05
CA SER A 257 -11.62 18.92 25.71
C SER A 257 -10.62 19.27 24.60
N THR A 258 -9.38 19.64 24.94
CA THR A 258 -8.37 20.10 23.96
C THR A 258 -7.07 19.33 24.10
N MET A 259 -6.61 18.72 23.01
CA MET A 259 -5.36 17.98 22.98
C MET A 259 -4.46 18.51 21.85
N LEU A 260 -3.16 18.64 22.16
CA LEU A 260 -2.10 18.89 21.20
C LEU A 260 -1.25 17.62 21.06
N SER A 261 -1.05 17.16 19.83
CA SER A 261 -0.15 16.05 19.48
C SER A 261 0.98 16.55 18.58
N LEU A 262 2.21 16.13 18.88
CA LEU A 262 3.40 16.42 18.09
C LEU A 262 4.12 15.11 17.78
N ALA A 263 4.52 14.89 16.53
CA ALA A 263 5.26 13.71 16.13
C ALA A 263 6.42 14.05 15.19
N LEU A 264 7.52 13.31 15.35
CA LEU A 264 8.68 13.30 14.47
C LEU A 264 8.88 11.87 13.96
N LEU A 265 8.91 11.70 12.65
CA LEU A 265 9.27 10.46 11.98
C LEU A 265 10.51 10.70 11.13
N HIS A 266 11.59 9.98 11.38
CA HIS A 266 12.81 10.01 10.59
C HIS A 266 13.19 8.62 10.12
N GLN A 267 13.47 8.48 8.83
CA GLN A 267 13.89 7.22 8.23
C GLN A 267 15.14 7.42 7.38
N LYS A 268 16.04 6.44 7.43
CA LYS A 268 17.18 6.30 6.53
C LYS A 268 17.12 4.94 5.86
N LYS A 269 17.40 4.89 4.56
CA LYS A 269 17.44 3.65 3.76
C LYS A 269 18.70 3.64 2.91
N ALA A 270 19.44 2.51 2.92
CA ALA A 270 20.59 2.27 2.07
C ALA A 270 20.41 0.94 1.32
N ILE A 271 20.51 0.97 0.00
CA ILE A 271 20.27 -0.20 -0.87
C ILE A 271 21.44 -0.34 -1.83
N THR A 272 21.88 -1.58 -2.10
CA THR A 272 22.67 -1.89 -3.30
C THR A 272 21.71 -2.34 -4.38
N PRO A 273 21.39 -1.49 -5.39
CA PRO A 273 20.36 -1.77 -6.36
C PRO A 273 20.66 -2.95 -7.28
N HIS A 274 19.59 -3.72 -7.55
CA HIS A 274 19.53 -4.78 -8.55
C HIS A 274 18.26 -4.59 -9.40
N ASN A 275 18.39 -4.08 -10.61
CA ASN A 275 17.23 -3.73 -11.46
C ASN A 275 16.59 -4.92 -12.21
N GLY A 276 16.72 -6.16 -11.71
CA GLY A 276 16.22 -7.36 -12.36
C GLY A 276 17.04 -7.77 -13.60
N TYR A 277 16.53 -8.75 -14.32
CA TYR A 277 17.22 -9.38 -15.43
C TYR A 277 16.74 -8.85 -16.79
N PRO A 278 17.59 -8.90 -17.85
CA PRO A 278 17.12 -8.72 -19.22
C PRO A 278 16.35 -9.97 -19.68
N THR A 279 15.72 -9.89 -20.86
CA THR A 279 15.26 -11.06 -21.62
C THR A 279 16.26 -11.43 -22.69
N ASP A 280 15.99 -12.51 -23.43
CA ASP A 280 16.63 -12.71 -24.72
C ASP A 280 16.12 -11.69 -25.77
N ALA A 281 16.72 -11.70 -26.97
CA ALA A 281 16.35 -10.80 -28.06
C ALA A 281 14.90 -10.98 -28.57
N SER A 282 14.25 -12.10 -28.23
CA SER A 282 12.87 -12.42 -28.60
C SER A 282 11.86 -12.06 -27.48
N GLY A 283 12.34 -11.55 -26.37
CA GLY A 283 11.49 -11.22 -25.21
C GLY A 283 11.22 -12.40 -24.27
N ASN A 284 11.89 -13.55 -24.43
CA ASN A 284 11.74 -14.66 -23.50
C ASN A 284 12.54 -14.40 -22.22
N LEU A 285 11.94 -14.76 -21.08
CA LEU A 285 12.60 -14.70 -19.77
C LEU A 285 13.80 -15.67 -19.75
N LEU A 286 14.91 -15.22 -19.19
CA LEU A 286 16.12 -16.01 -19.06
C LEU A 286 16.05 -16.89 -17.81
N ASN A 287 16.53 -18.12 -17.94
CA ASN A 287 16.72 -19.01 -16.78
C ASN A 287 18.13 -18.80 -16.21
N LEU A 288 18.28 -17.78 -15.35
CA LEU A 288 19.53 -17.47 -14.65
C LEU A 288 19.46 -18.00 -13.22
N ASP A 289 20.62 -18.22 -12.60
CA ASP A 289 20.67 -18.53 -11.18
C ASP A 289 20.10 -17.34 -10.38
N ARG A 290 19.37 -17.63 -9.30
CA ARG A 290 18.65 -16.62 -8.49
C ARG A 290 19.60 -15.64 -7.80
N ASP A 291 20.86 -16.03 -7.55
CA ASP A 291 21.90 -15.21 -6.96
C ASP A 291 22.60 -14.29 -7.97
N THR A 292 22.28 -14.40 -9.26
CA THR A 292 22.91 -13.62 -10.33
C THR A 292 22.70 -12.12 -10.12
N PHE A 293 23.80 -11.37 -10.04
CA PHE A 293 23.82 -9.92 -9.97
C PHE A 293 24.44 -9.33 -11.24
N LEU A 294 23.69 -8.51 -11.97
CA LEU A 294 24.12 -7.90 -13.24
C LEU A 294 24.36 -6.38 -13.09
N GLY A 295 24.79 -5.96 -11.93
CA GLY A 295 25.18 -4.59 -11.61
C GLY A 295 26.69 -4.41 -11.45
N ALA A 296 27.09 -3.40 -10.70
CA ALA A 296 28.48 -3.14 -10.33
C ALA A 296 28.64 -3.14 -8.80
N ASP A 297 29.84 -3.45 -8.31
CA ASP A 297 30.13 -3.47 -6.87
C ASP A 297 30.09 -2.08 -6.21
N TRP A 298 30.08 -1.01 -7.01
CA TRP A 298 29.92 0.37 -6.59
C TRP A 298 28.45 0.87 -6.64
N ASN A 299 27.49 -0.01 -6.94
CA ASN A 299 26.07 0.37 -6.91
C ASN A 299 25.67 0.85 -5.51
N TYR A 300 25.01 1.99 -5.44
CA TYR A 300 24.41 2.48 -4.20
C TYR A 300 23.13 3.27 -4.44
N PHE A 301 22.33 3.30 -3.41
CA PHE A 301 21.12 4.11 -3.28
C PHE A 301 20.97 4.48 -1.80
N ASP A 302 21.04 5.76 -1.48
CA ASP A 302 20.84 6.31 -0.15
C ASP A 302 19.63 7.23 -0.14
N GLY A 303 18.67 6.97 0.77
CA GLY A 303 17.48 7.78 0.94
C GLY A 303 17.28 8.19 2.40
N ARG A 304 16.76 9.39 2.63
CA ARG A 304 16.37 9.91 3.93
C ARG A 304 15.00 10.56 3.84
N SER A 305 14.23 10.45 4.89
CA SER A 305 12.99 11.21 5.02
C SER A 305 12.79 11.68 6.46
N THR A 306 12.26 12.87 6.61
CA THR A 306 11.90 13.45 7.91
C THR A 306 10.53 14.08 7.81
N ASP A 307 9.61 13.66 8.67
CA ASP A 307 8.27 14.19 8.76
C ASP A 307 8.06 14.79 10.17
N LEU A 308 7.60 16.05 10.21
CA LEU A 308 7.14 16.73 11.41
C LEU A 308 5.63 16.88 11.31
N ILE A 309 4.91 16.40 12.30
CA ILE A 309 3.44 16.42 12.32
C ILE A 309 2.99 17.08 13.62
N GLY A 310 2.09 18.05 13.49
CA GLY A 310 1.43 18.70 14.61
C GLY A 310 -0.08 18.65 14.42
N GLU A 311 -0.81 18.40 15.50
CA GLU A 311 -2.25 18.30 15.48
C GLU A 311 -2.87 18.85 16.75
N LEU A 312 -3.86 19.71 16.58
CA LEU A 312 -4.70 20.26 17.64
C LEU A 312 -6.14 19.80 17.44
N THR A 313 -6.70 19.16 18.43
CA THR A 313 -8.10 18.72 18.45
C THR A 313 -8.85 19.38 19.59
N HIS A 314 -10.14 19.70 19.35
CA HIS A 314 -11.01 20.28 20.34
C HIS A 314 -12.43 19.71 20.26
N ARG A 315 -12.97 19.31 21.40
CA ARG A 315 -14.37 18.91 21.55
C ARG A 315 -15.18 20.09 22.08
N PHE A 316 -16.18 20.48 21.33
CA PHE A 316 -17.10 21.57 21.71
C PHE A 316 -18.23 21.03 22.57
N ASP A 317 -18.80 21.90 23.46
CA ASP A 317 -19.91 21.53 24.34
C ASP A 317 -21.18 21.10 23.59
N ASN A 318 -21.35 21.53 22.34
CA ASN A 318 -22.45 21.14 21.47
C ASN A 318 -22.28 19.76 20.80
N GLY A 319 -21.25 18.98 21.20
CA GLY A 319 -20.90 17.70 20.61
C GLY A 319 -20.12 17.79 19.29
N GLY A 320 -19.85 19.01 18.81
CA GLY A 320 -19.01 19.23 17.63
C GLY A 320 -17.55 18.90 17.92
N PHE A 321 -16.79 18.61 16.86
CA PHE A 321 -15.38 18.29 16.92
C PHE A 321 -14.60 19.09 15.89
N GLY A 322 -13.54 19.78 16.33
CA GLY A 322 -12.62 20.54 15.50
C GLY A 322 -11.24 19.93 15.47
N ARG A 323 -10.62 19.94 14.30
CA ARG A 323 -9.25 19.47 14.07
C ARG A 323 -8.49 20.48 13.22
N VAL A 324 -7.26 20.78 13.62
CA VAL A 324 -6.27 21.48 12.77
C VAL A 324 -4.99 20.67 12.80
N ALA A 325 -4.49 20.32 11.63
CA ALA A 325 -3.30 19.49 11.52
C ALA A 325 -2.35 20.03 10.45
N VAL A 326 -1.05 19.83 10.68
CA VAL A 326 0.04 20.23 9.79
C VAL A 326 1.04 19.09 9.68
N ARG A 327 1.54 18.87 8.47
CA ARG A 327 2.69 18.00 8.20
C ARG A 327 3.68 18.75 7.34
N SER A 328 4.94 18.83 7.78
CA SER A 328 6.08 19.28 7.00
C SER A 328 7.02 18.10 6.77
N SER A 329 7.52 17.93 5.56
CA SER A 329 8.36 16.81 5.20
C SER A 329 9.47 17.21 4.27
N GLN A 330 10.64 16.62 4.51
CA GLN A 330 11.80 16.66 3.63
C GLN A 330 12.22 15.23 3.28
N ARG A 331 12.55 15.01 2.00
CA ARG A 331 13.06 13.75 1.49
C ARG A 331 14.23 14.00 0.59
N ASP A 332 15.35 13.31 0.85
CA ASP A 332 16.57 13.37 0.07
C ASP A 332 16.92 11.97 -0.43
N THR A 333 17.31 11.84 -1.69
CA THR A 333 17.73 10.57 -2.26
C THR A 333 18.88 10.76 -3.22
N GLU A 334 19.98 10.07 -2.99
CA GLU A 334 21.11 10.03 -3.90
C GLU A 334 21.34 8.57 -4.35
N TYR A 335 21.49 8.36 -5.65
CA TYR A 335 21.86 7.05 -6.14
C TYR A 335 22.77 7.10 -7.37
N PHE A 336 23.61 6.07 -7.49
CA PHE A 336 24.39 5.81 -8.66
C PHE A 336 24.58 4.29 -8.81
N TYR A 337 24.05 3.71 -9.86
CA TYR A 337 24.12 2.28 -10.07
C TYR A 337 24.11 1.88 -11.55
N ALA A 338 24.69 0.71 -11.82
CA ALA A 338 24.71 0.06 -13.13
C ALA A 338 23.68 -1.07 -13.21
N PHE A 339 23.13 -1.29 -14.40
CA PHE A 339 22.18 -2.33 -14.72
C PHE A 339 22.24 -2.67 -16.21
N THR A 340 21.56 -3.72 -16.65
CA THR A 340 21.54 -4.16 -18.05
C THR A 340 20.82 -3.15 -18.96
N GLY A 341 21.42 -2.80 -20.08
CA GLY A 341 20.95 -1.75 -21.00
C GLY A 341 20.30 -2.26 -22.29
N LYS A 342 20.35 -3.58 -22.57
CA LYS A 342 19.69 -4.22 -23.70
C LYS A 342 19.39 -5.70 -23.43
N ALA A 343 18.53 -6.31 -24.25
CA ALA A 343 18.30 -7.76 -24.25
C ALA A 343 19.61 -8.54 -24.47
N ALA A 344 19.71 -9.74 -23.91
CA ALA A 344 20.83 -10.63 -24.14
C ALA A 344 20.72 -11.30 -25.52
N ASP A 345 21.84 -11.43 -26.23
CA ASP A 345 21.90 -12.24 -27.46
C ASP A 345 22.04 -13.74 -27.14
N ALA A 346 22.02 -14.57 -28.15
CA ALA A 346 22.12 -16.03 -28.02
C ALA A 346 23.43 -16.50 -27.34
N ALA A 347 24.47 -15.70 -27.33
CA ALA A 347 25.73 -15.96 -26.64
C ALA A 347 25.76 -15.36 -25.20
N GLY A 348 24.69 -14.75 -24.77
CA GLY A 348 24.57 -14.08 -23.45
C GLY A 348 25.17 -12.68 -23.40
N ASN A 349 25.50 -12.05 -24.53
CA ASN A 349 26.05 -10.70 -24.52
C ASN A 349 24.94 -9.67 -24.37
N THR A 350 25.15 -8.71 -23.47
CA THR A 350 24.30 -7.54 -23.23
C THR A 350 25.15 -6.29 -23.09
N SER A 351 24.54 -5.15 -22.78
CA SER A 351 25.27 -3.94 -22.39
C SER A 351 24.92 -3.58 -20.95
N LEU A 352 25.78 -2.79 -20.32
CA LEU A 352 25.50 -2.12 -19.07
C LEU A 352 25.21 -0.64 -19.30
N THR A 353 24.34 -0.10 -18.48
CA THR A 353 24.00 1.33 -18.40
C THR A 353 24.10 1.76 -16.96
N SER A 354 24.70 2.92 -16.69
CA SER A 354 24.60 3.56 -15.37
C SER A 354 23.49 4.58 -15.34
N THR A 355 22.94 4.82 -14.15
CA THR A 355 22.03 5.92 -13.86
C THR A 355 22.44 6.57 -12.54
N ALA A 356 22.38 7.90 -12.49
CA ALA A 356 22.62 8.70 -11.31
C ALA A 356 21.46 9.66 -11.09
N ARG A 357 21.12 9.90 -9.82
CA ARG A 357 20.15 10.92 -9.43
C ARG A 357 20.56 11.53 -8.09
N ASP A 358 20.39 12.85 -8.01
CA ASP A 358 20.39 13.61 -6.76
C ASP A 358 19.01 14.27 -6.67
N TYR A 359 18.23 13.93 -5.66
CA TYR A 359 16.80 14.26 -5.53
C TYR A 359 16.51 14.83 -4.17
N GLU A 360 15.84 15.97 -4.16
CA GLU A 360 15.28 16.61 -2.98
C GLU A 360 13.78 16.85 -3.17
N GLN A 361 12.98 16.54 -2.14
CA GLN A 361 11.56 16.86 -2.09
C GLN A 361 11.22 17.54 -0.78
N ASN A 362 10.54 18.68 -0.87
CA ASN A 362 9.94 19.39 0.26
C ASN A 362 8.42 19.36 0.12
N SER A 363 7.69 19.05 1.19
CA SER A 363 6.25 19.07 1.17
C SER A 363 5.65 19.65 2.45
N LEU A 364 4.56 20.40 2.28
CA LEU A 364 3.74 20.94 3.35
C LEU A 364 2.28 20.54 3.11
N ALA A 365 1.64 19.97 4.13
CA ALA A 365 0.20 19.68 4.14
C ALA A 365 -0.45 20.31 5.36
N LEU A 366 -1.58 20.98 5.16
CA LEU A 366 -2.43 21.56 6.20
C LEU A 366 -3.84 21.02 6.02
N ASP A 367 -4.54 20.73 7.11
CA ASP A 367 -5.95 20.33 7.11
C ASP A 367 -6.64 20.96 8.31
N ALA A 368 -7.79 21.57 8.08
CA ALA A 368 -8.64 22.09 9.15
C ALA A 368 -10.08 21.64 8.89
N SER A 369 -10.70 21.00 9.86
CA SER A 369 -12.04 20.46 9.73
C SER A 369 -12.86 20.64 10.99
N TYR A 370 -14.18 20.73 10.81
CA TYR A 370 -15.16 20.73 11.85
C TYR A 370 -16.26 19.73 11.50
N SER A 371 -16.60 18.84 12.43
CA SER A 371 -17.73 17.94 12.34
C SER A 371 -18.77 18.26 13.39
N GLN A 372 -20.05 18.15 13.04
CA GLN A 372 -21.18 18.38 13.89
C GLN A 372 -22.19 17.24 13.78
N PRO A 373 -22.38 16.41 14.80
CA PRO A 373 -23.52 15.52 14.90
C PRO A 373 -24.77 16.34 15.19
N PHE A 374 -25.89 15.93 14.63
CA PHE A 374 -27.20 16.53 14.88
C PHE A 374 -28.31 15.49 14.77
N GLU A 375 -29.35 15.66 15.54
CA GLU A 375 -30.52 14.77 15.49
C GLU A 375 -31.50 15.22 14.42
N THR A 376 -31.99 14.26 13.63
CA THR A 376 -33.03 14.46 12.63
C THR A 376 -33.89 13.21 12.55
N PHE A 377 -35.20 13.33 12.69
CA PHE A 377 -36.16 12.21 12.71
C PHE A 377 -35.84 11.14 13.79
N GLY A 378 -35.24 11.56 14.92
CA GLY A 378 -34.82 10.66 15.98
C GLY A 378 -33.57 9.82 15.67
N GLN A 379 -32.84 10.20 14.62
CA GLN A 379 -31.57 9.55 14.23
C GLN A 379 -30.44 10.56 14.22
N VAL A 380 -29.22 10.10 14.59
CA VAL A 380 -28.02 10.93 14.56
C VAL A 380 -27.49 10.99 13.13
N SER A 381 -27.42 12.19 12.60
CA SER A 381 -26.79 12.58 11.34
C SER A 381 -25.51 13.37 11.61
N GLU A 382 -24.62 13.49 10.64
CA GLU A 382 -23.35 14.22 10.78
C GLU A 382 -23.12 15.13 9.59
N PHE A 383 -22.67 16.35 9.87
CA PHE A 383 -22.16 17.28 8.85
C PHE A 383 -20.70 17.58 9.11
N ILE A 384 -19.87 17.51 8.07
CA ILE A 384 -18.45 17.85 8.09
C ILE A 384 -18.21 18.97 7.09
N ILE A 385 -17.42 19.96 7.50
CA ILE A 385 -16.85 20.98 6.63
C ILE A 385 -15.37 21.13 6.92
N GLY A 386 -14.57 21.37 5.89
CA GLY A 386 -13.15 21.58 6.08
C GLY A 386 -12.47 22.19 4.87
N THR A 387 -11.21 22.49 5.09
CA THR A 387 -10.30 23.03 4.08
C THR A 387 -8.94 22.36 4.22
N ASP A 388 -8.26 22.19 3.11
CA ASP A 388 -6.89 21.70 3.10
C ASP A 388 -6.02 22.48 2.12
N TYR A 389 -4.73 22.42 2.35
CA TYR A 389 -3.69 22.98 1.52
C TYR A 389 -2.53 22.01 1.45
N LYS A 390 -1.99 21.76 0.26
CA LYS A 390 -0.76 21.00 0.07
C LYS A 390 0.15 21.69 -0.93
N ARG A 391 1.46 21.60 -0.70
CA ARG A 391 2.51 22.03 -1.61
C ARG A 391 3.59 20.98 -1.69
N TYR A 392 4.03 20.66 -2.91
CA TYR A 392 5.12 19.73 -3.20
C TYR A 392 6.14 20.41 -4.09
N GLU A 393 7.38 20.38 -3.67
CA GLU A 393 8.52 20.91 -4.42
C GLU A 393 9.52 19.78 -4.64
N ASP A 394 9.77 19.43 -5.90
CA ASP A 394 10.79 18.46 -6.29
C ASP A 394 11.91 19.17 -7.05
N ASP A 395 13.17 18.93 -6.68
CA ASP A 395 14.37 19.36 -7.41
C ASP A 395 15.29 18.16 -7.57
N TYR A 396 15.64 17.82 -8.80
CA TYR A 396 16.56 16.70 -8.99
C TYR A 396 17.39 16.78 -10.27
N ASP A 397 18.64 16.33 -10.15
CA ASP A 397 19.55 16.12 -11.25
C ASP A 397 19.56 14.66 -11.69
N ASN A 398 19.50 14.41 -12.99
CA ASN A 398 19.58 13.06 -13.57
C ASN A 398 20.80 12.93 -14.50
N GLY A 399 21.41 11.73 -14.49
CA GLY A 399 22.44 11.35 -15.45
C GLY A 399 22.30 9.89 -15.88
N ARG A 400 22.68 9.60 -17.12
CA ARG A 400 22.68 8.23 -17.66
C ARG A 400 23.80 8.04 -18.65
N MET A 401 24.52 6.89 -18.58
CA MET A 401 25.64 6.60 -19.44
C MET A 401 25.68 5.12 -19.83
N ASN A 402 26.05 4.83 -21.08
CA ASN A 402 26.34 3.47 -21.51
C ASN A 402 27.77 3.07 -21.06
N LEU A 403 27.88 1.94 -20.39
CA LEU A 403 29.14 1.39 -19.83
C LEU A 403 29.80 0.34 -20.74
N GLY A 404 29.25 0.10 -21.94
CA GLY A 404 29.76 -0.90 -22.85
C GLY A 404 29.11 -2.29 -22.70
N SER A 405 29.76 -3.31 -23.24
CA SER A 405 29.22 -4.67 -23.29
C SER A 405 29.69 -5.53 -22.14
N THR A 406 28.82 -6.45 -21.71
CA THR A 406 29.12 -7.53 -20.77
C THR A 406 28.46 -8.82 -21.24
N ASN A 407 28.74 -9.94 -20.55
CA ASN A 407 28.10 -11.23 -20.81
C ASN A 407 27.47 -11.75 -19.54
N ILE A 408 26.17 -12.11 -19.57
CA ILE A 408 25.39 -12.51 -18.39
C ILE A 408 25.93 -13.74 -17.66
N HIS A 409 26.65 -14.65 -18.35
CA HIS A 409 27.20 -15.87 -17.77
C HIS A 409 28.61 -15.68 -17.16
N SER A 410 29.28 -14.58 -17.48
CA SER A 410 30.65 -14.32 -17.03
C SER A 410 30.83 -12.92 -16.45
N HIS A 411 29.70 -12.24 -16.17
CA HIS A 411 29.70 -10.92 -15.55
C HIS A 411 30.40 -10.96 -14.19
N ARG A 412 31.21 -9.92 -13.94
CA ARG A 412 31.85 -9.72 -12.64
C ARG A 412 31.66 -8.26 -12.22
N PRO A 413 30.88 -8.00 -11.17
CA PRO A 413 30.58 -6.64 -10.70
C PRO A 413 31.83 -5.79 -10.45
N SER A 414 32.90 -6.38 -9.89
CA SER A 414 34.18 -5.69 -9.61
C SER A 414 34.99 -5.30 -10.85
N ASN A 415 34.64 -5.82 -12.03
CA ASN A 415 35.30 -5.43 -13.28
C ASN A 415 34.63 -4.24 -13.97
N VAL A 416 33.49 -3.77 -13.45
CA VAL A 416 32.78 -2.61 -13.99
C VAL A 416 33.40 -1.33 -13.44
N ALA A 417 34.13 -0.62 -14.27
CA ALA A 417 34.74 0.63 -13.86
C ALA A 417 33.65 1.67 -13.48
N LYS A 418 33.78 2.31 -12.34
CA LYS A 418 32.88 3.40 -11.94
C LYS A 418 33.15 4.61 -12.84
N PRO A 419 32.18 5.05 -13.65
CA PRO A 419 32.35 6.21 -14.49
C PRO A 419 32.14 7.50 -13.66
N ASP A 420 32.70 8.60 -14.16
CA ASP A 420 32.25 9.93 -13.76
C ASP A 420 31.00 10.26 -14.60
N THR A 421 29.84 9.89 -14.09
CA THR A 421 28.57 10.08 -14.82
C THR A 421 28.07 11.49 -14.57
N PRO A 422 28.19 12.39 -15.56
CA PRO A 422 27.70 13.73 -15.39
C PRO A 422 26.17 13.73 -15.37
N TYR A 423 25.59 14.57 -14.55
CA TYR A 423 24.17 14.89 -14.65
C TYR A 423 23.92 15.58 -15.99
N THR A 424 22.88 15.16 -16.67
CA THR A 424 22.54 15.68 -18.00
C THR A 424 21.36 16.63 -17.98
N THR A 425 20.47 16.46 -17.02
CA THR A 425 19.24 17.24 -16.88
C THR A 425 18.99 17.57 -15.41
N ARG A 426 18.43 18.77 -15.18
CA ARG A 426 17.82 19.19 -13.91
C ARG A 426 16.34 19.36 -14.12
N VAL A 427 15.53 18.79 -13.23
CA VAL A 427 14.08 18.93 -13.20
C VAL A 427 13.68 19.61 -11.91
N LYS A 428 12.80 20.60 -12.00
CA LYS A 428 12.15 21.25 -10.87
C LYS A 428 10.65 21.22 -11.09
N SER A 429 9.93 20.85 -10.05
CA SER A 429 8.47 20.85 -10.02
C SER A 429 7.98 21.50 -8.74
N ASP A 430 6.95 22.34 -8.84
CA ASP A 430 6.26 22.95 -7.72
C ASP A 430 4.76 22.79 -7.96
N GLU A 431 4.09 22.08 -7.05
CA GLU A 431 2.66 21.83 -7.14
C GLU A 431 1.97 22.31 -5.88
N THR A 432 0.91 23.08 -6.05
CA THR A 432 0.10 23.62 -4.95
C THR A 432 -1.36 23.26 -5.17
N GLU A 433 -2.02 22.75 -4.15
CA GLU A 433 -3.46 22.53 -4.15
C GLU A 433 -4.10 23.15 -2.90
N PHE A 434 -5.21 23.85 -3.12
CA PHE A 434 -6.11 24.32 -2.08
C PHE A 434 -7.49 23.71 -2.30
N GLY A 435 -8.12 23.20 -1.23
CA GLY A 435 -9.43 22.56 -1.29
C GLY A 435 -10.38 23.03 -0.21
N LEU A 436 -11.65 23.17 -0.59
CA LEU A 436 -12.77 23.29 0.32
C LEU A 436 -13.66 22.06 0.15
N TYR A 437 -14.03 21.39 1.24
CA TYR A 437 -14.86 20.19 1.19
C TYR A 437 -15.97 20.20 2.24
N SER A 438 -17.06 19.51 1.92
CA SER A 438 -18.13 19.24 2.87
C SER A 438 -18.71 17.84 2.65
N LYS A 439 -19.20 17.22 3.71
CA LYS A 439 -19.84 15.92 3.69
C LYS A 439 -21.04 15.94 4.64
N LEU A 440 -22.14 15.38 4.18
CA LEU A 440 -23.33 15.14 4.98
C LEU A 440 -23.60 13.62 5.02
N THR A 441 -23.68 13.05 6.21
CA THR A 441 -24.22 11.73 6.46
C THR A 441 -25.59 11.91 7.09
N PHE A 442 -26.65 11.68 6.32
CA PHE A 442 -28.04 11.89 6.72
C PHE A 442 -28.73 10.56 6.97
N ARG A 443 -29.29 10.36 8.15
CA ARG A 443 -30.05 9.16 8.53
C ARG A 443 -31.53 9.49 8.73
N PRO A 444 -32.35 9.34 7.68
CA PRO A 444 -33.79 9.58 7.78
C PRO A 444 -34.51 8.52 8.62
N VAL A 445 -33.99 7.31 8.64
CA VAL A 445 -34.45 6.18 9.45
C VAL A 445 -33.24 5.36 9.91
N GLU A 446 -33.37 4.58 10.97
CA GLU A 446 -32.30 3.82 11.60
C GLU A 446 -31.48 3.00 10.60
N ARG A 447 -32.13 2.34 9.63
CA ARG A 447 -31.50 1.42 8.67
C ARG A 447 -30.94 2.07 7.42
N LEU A 448 -31.08 3.39 7.24
CA LEU A 448 -30.68 4.04 5.99
C LEU A 448 -29.79 5.25 6.25
N ALA A 449 -28.57 5.22 5.72
CA ALA A 449 -27.70 6.38 5.65
C ALA A 449 -27.56 6.84 4.18
N LEU A 450 -27.84 8.12 3.95
CA LEU A 450 -27.58 8.81 2.68
C LEU A 450 -26.37 9.71 2.88
N ILE A 451 -25.36 9.54 2.03
CA ILE A 451 -24.10 10.26 2.16
C ILE A 451 -23.88 11.09 0.91
N GLY A 452 -23.70 12.39 1.09
CA GLY A 452 -23.36 13.31 0.01
C GLY A 452 -22.14 14.14 0.37
N GLY A 453 -21.25 14.34 -0.57
CA GLY A 453 -20.05 15.14 -0.38
C GLY A 453 -19.72 15.95 -1.62
N LEU A 454 -19.08 17.08 -1.39
CA LEU A 454 -18.68 18.01 -2.44
C LEU A 454 -17.34 18.63 -2.07
N ARG A 455 -16.44 18.65 -3.05
CA ARG A 455 -15.17 19.36 -2.96
C ARG A 455 -15.00 20.31 -4.11
N VAL A 456 -14.42 21.48 -3.82
CA VAL A 456 -13.95 22.45 -4.81
C VAL A 456 -12.45 22.60 -4.62
N SER A 457 -11.68 22.39 -5.69
CA SER A 457 -10.22 22.45 -5.66
C SER A 457 -9.67 23.50 -6.62
N TRP A 458 -8.59 24.13 -6.21
CA TRP A 458 -7.71 24.96 -7.02
C TRP A 458 -6.35 24.29 -7.04
N PHE A 459 -5.82 24.06 -8.21
CA PHE A 459 -4.51 23.45 -8.43
C PHE A 459 -3.67 24.35 -9.31
N ASP A 460 -2.40 24.50 -8.95
CA ASP A 460 -1.39 25.21 -9.71
C ASP A 460 -0.10 24.38 -9.69
N GLY A 461 0.48 24.11 -10.85
CA GLY A 461 1.66 23.27 -10.99
C GLY A 461 2.60 23.77 -12.06
N ASP A 462 3.86 23.97 -11.67
CA ASP A 462 4.95 24.37 -12.54
C ASP A 462 5.97 23.24 -12.66
N THR A 463 6.39 22.91 -13.87
CA THR A 463 7.50 21.97 -14.09
C THR A 463 8.48 22.53 -15.08
N SER A 464 9.76 22.42 -14.81
CA SER A 464 10.82 22.81 -15.76
C SER A 464 11.92 21.76 -15.84
N THR A 465 12.39 21.53 -17.06
CA THR A 465 13.54 20.65 -17.34
C THR A 465 14.63 21.49 -18.01
N THR A 466 15.83 21.49 -17.42
CA THR A 466 17.03 22.16 -17.94
C THR A 466 18.03 21.12 -18.42
N THR A 467 18.45 21.20 -19.66
CA THR A 467 19.58 20.41 -20.19
C THR A 467 20.88 21.08 -19.72
N LEU A 468 21.62 20.43 -18.84
CA LEU A 468 22.78 21.07 -18.16
C LEU A 468 23.92 21.48 -19.11
N ALA A 469 24.16 20.67 -20.14
CA ALA A 469 25.24 20.95 -21.11
C ALA A 469 25.01 22.23 -21.97
N SER A 470 23.76 22.51 -22.32
CA SER A 470 23.40 23.67 -23.18
C SER A 470 22.76 24.82 -22.43
N GLY A 471 22.28 24.60 -21.20
CA GLY A 471 21.44 25.54 -20.47
C GLY A 471 20.03 25.69 -21.05
N ALA A 472 19.67 24.90 -22.07
CA ALA A 472 18.33 24.91 -22.66
C ALA A 472 17.29 24.50 -21.64
N ARG A 473 16.23 25.26 -21.48
CA ARG A 473 15.14 25.03 -20.52
C ARG A 473 13.82 24.90 -21.26
N THR A 474 13.07 23.88 -20.89
CA THR A 474 11.64 23.72 -21.21
C THR A 474 10.85 23.85 -19.92
N SER A 475 9.69 24.50 -19.96
CA SER A 475 8.78 24.60 -18.82
C SER A 475 7.35 24.38 -19.29
N GLY A 476 6.51 23.91 -18.38
CA GLY A 476 5.07 23.82 -18.53
C GLY A 476 4.41 24.14 -17.20
N ASP A 477 3.33 24.87 -17.26
CA ASP A 477 2.48 25.23 -16.13
C ASP A 477 1.08 24.70 -16.36
N VAL A 478 0.47 24.19 -15.30
CA VAL A 478 -0.89 23.62 -15.31
C VAL A 478 -1.70 24.30 -14.24
N GLN A 479 -2.88 24.79 -14.58
CA GLN A 479 -3.76 25.44 -13.63
C GLN A 479 -5.19 24.91 -13.76
N GLU A 480 -5.78 24.49 -12.63
CA GLU A 480 -7.18 24.13 -12.52
C GLU A 480 -7.88 25.05 -11.51
N ASN A 481 -8.96 25.69 -11.93
CA ASN A 481 -9.67 26.66 -11.11
C ASN A 481 -11.07 26.17 -10.75
N ALA A 482 -11.34 26.09 -9.44
CA ALA A 482 -12.65 25.72 -8.88
C ALA A 482 -13.21 24.40 -9.45
N LYS A 483 -12.32 23.39 -9.61
CA LYS A 483 -12.74 22.06 -10.09
C LYS A 483 -13.60 21.38 -9.06
N LEU A 484 -14.80 20.96 -9.50
CA LEU A 484 -15.79 20.34 -8.64
C LEU A 484 -15.66 18.83 -8.64
N THR A 485 -15.57 18.23 -7.45
CA THR A 485 -15.45 16.78 -7.26
C THR A 485 -16.57 16.28 -6.34
N PRO A 486 -17.65 15.70 -6.91
CA PRO A 486 -18.76 15.16 -6.15
C PRO A 486 -18.47 13.75 -5.61
N TYR A 487 -19.13 13.42 -4.50
CA TYR A 487 -19.17 12.10 -3.89
C TYR A 487 -20.59 11.78 -3.46
N GLY A 488 -21.01 10.53 -3.63
CA GLY A 488 -22.31 10.05 -3.17
C GLY A 488 -22.23 8.63 -2.63
N GLY A 489 -23.00 8.35 -1.60
CA GLY A 489 -23.07 7.02 -0.99
C GLY A 489 -24.42 6.73 -0.40
N LEU A 490 -24.77 5.46 -0.34
CA LEU A 490 -25.93 4.93 0.34
C LEU A 490 -25.53 3.68 1.10
N VAL A 491 -25.97 3.58 2.35
CA VAL A 491 -25.84 2.36 3.16
C VAL A 491 -27.24 2.00 3.66
N PHE A 492 -27.63 0.74 3.47
CA PHE A 492 -28.88 0.19 3.93
C PHE A 492 -28.68 -1.08 4.74
N ASP A 493 -29.02 -1.04 6.02
CA ASP A 493 -28.91 -2.17 6.93
C ASP A 493 -30.05 -3.16 6.69
N LEU A 494 -29.69 -4.33 6.13
CA LEU A 494 -30.62 -5.43 5.93
C LEU A 494 -31.08 -6.02 7.26
N ASP A 495 -30.13 -6.20 8.16
CA ASP A 495 -30.30 -6.72 9.51
C ASP A 495 -29.17 -6.20 10.41
N GLN A 496 -29.07 -6.73 11.63
CA GLN A 496 -28.04 -6.31 12.60
C GLN A 496 -26.60 -6.66 12.17
N TRP A 497 -26.41 -7.54 11.18
CA TRP A 497 -25.08 -8.01 10.74
C TRP A 497 -24.72 -7.56 9.34
N HIS A 498 -25.69 -7.32 8.45
CA HIS A 498 -25.44 -7.08 7.03
C HIS A 498 -25.92 -5.70 6.59
N SER A 499 -25.08 -5.02 5.82
CA SER A 499 -25.40 -3.75 5.17
C SER A 499 -25.16 -3.85 3.66
N LEU A 500 -26.13 -3.39 2.86
CA LEU A 500 -25.95 -3.11 1.44
C LEU A 500 -25.39 -1.71 1.28
N TYR A 501 -24.51 -1.51 0.32
CA TYR A 501 -24.06 -0.16 -0.02
C TYR A 501 -23.97 0.06 -1.53
N ALA A 502 -24.05 1.32 -1.91
CA ALA A 502 -23.71 1.80 -3.25
C ALA A 502 -22.97 3.12 -3.12
N SER A 503 -22.00 3.37 -3.99
CA SER A 503 -21.29 4.65 -4.02
C SER A 503 -20.92 5.09 -5.43
N TYR A 504 -20.77 6.42 -5.55
CA TYR A 504 -20.18 7.12 -6.67
C TYR A 504 -19.05 7.99 -6.14
N SER A 505 -17.89 7.95 -6.79
CA SER A 505 -16.74 8.79 -6.46
C SER A 505 -16.01 9.26 -7.70
N LYS A 506 -15.46 10.47 -7.64
CA LYS A 506 -14.73 11.11 -8.73
C LYS A 506 -13.41 11.67 -8.24
N VAL A 507 -12.39 11.68 -9.10
CA VAL A 507 -11.12 12.42 -8.96
C VAL A 507 -10.75 13.04 -10.29
N PHE A 508 -9.83 13.99 -10.29
CA PHE A 508 -9.17 14.46 -11.50
C PHE A 508 -7.66 14.45 -11.32
N LYS A 509 -6.91 14.30 -12.43
CA LYS A 509 -5.45 14.37 -12.44
C LYS A 509 -5.03 15.37 -13.51
N PRO A 510 -4.41 16.50 -13.15
CA PRO A 510 -3.86 17.44 -14.14
C PRO A 510 -2.88 16.75 -15.09
N GLN A 511 -2.79 17.22 -16.32
CA GLN A 511 -1.90 16.74 -17.37
C GLN A 511 -1.04 17.88 -17.88
N THR A 512 0.21 17.60 -18.23
CA THR A 512 1.16 18.57 -18.80
C THR A 512 1.32 18.42 -20.32
N ASN A 513 0.58 17.52 -20.94
CA ASN A 513 0.60 17.29 -22.37
C ASN A 513 -0.06 18.45 -23.11
N VAL A 514 0.47 18.83 -24.28
CA VAL A 514 -0.06 19.92 -25.10
C VAL A 514 -0.64 19.42 -26.40
N ASP A 515 -1.62 20.15 -26.91
CA ASP A 515 -2.20 19.94 -28.23
C ASP A 515 -1.37 20.63 -29.34
N VAL A 516 -1.85 20.62 -30.59
CA VAL A 516 -1.20 21.22 -31.74
C VAL A 516 -1.13 22.76 -31.66
N ALA A 517 -2.02 23.40 -30.91
CA ALA A 517 -2.02 24.84 -30.67
C ALA A 517 -1.00 25.27 -29.57
N GLY A 518 -0.50 24.28 -28.83
CA GLY A 518 0.37 24.48 -27.66
C GLY A 518 -0.39 24.67 -26.36
N ASP A 519 -1.73 24.47 -26.38
CA ASP A 519 -2.55 24.53 -25.20
C ASP A 519 -2.50 23.20 -24.44
N ILE A 520 -2.52 23.29 -23.10
CA ILE A 520 -2.59 22.09 -22.23
C ILE A 520 -3.93 21.40 -22.42
N ILE A 521 -3.90 20.07 -22.57
CA ILE A 521 -5.12 19.29 -22.72
C ILE A 521 -5.87 19.16 -21.38
N ASP A 522 -7.19 18.85 -21.43
CA ASP A 522 -8.01 18.68 -20.23
C ASP A 522 -7.42 17.69 -19.23
N PRO A 523 -7.65 17.89 -17.92
CA PRO A 523 -7.23 16.93 -16.90
C PRO A 523 -7.91 15.57 -17.09
N ARG A 524 -7.22 14.51 -16.75
CA ARG A 524 -7.81 13.17 -16.64
C ARG A 524 -8.88 13.19 -15.56
N GLU A 525 -9.95 12.46 -15.79
CA GLU A 525 -11.04 12.30 -14.83
C GLU A 525 -11.29 10.82 -14.56
N GLY A 526 -11.25 10.44 -13.29
CA GLY A 526 -11.54 9.09 -12.82
C GLY A 526 -12.90 9.05 -12.14
N GLU A 527 -13.79 8.17 -12.62
CA GLU A 527 -15.11 7.94 -12.03
C GLU A 527 -15.27 6.48 -11.62
N GLN A 528 -15.87 6.26 -10.47
CA GLN A 528 -16.17 4.91 -10.01
C GLN A 528 -17.58 4.78 -9.49
N TYR A 529 -18.22 3.69 -9.90
CA TYR A 529 -19.43 3.14 -9.29
C TYR A 529 -19.07 1.85 -8.57
N GLU A 530 -19.51 1.74 -7.34
CA GLU A 530 -19.30 0.54 -6.53
C GLU A 530 -20.58 0.16 -5.81
N VAL A 531 -20.89 -1.15 -5.76
CA VAL A 531 -21.99 -1.71 -4.99
C VAL A 531 -21.49 -2.92 -4.23
N GLY A 532 -22.02 -3.17 -3.06
CA GLY A 532 -21.58 -4.31 -2.28
C GLY A 532 -22.40 -4.63 -1.05
N VAL A 533 -21.96 -5.68 -0.37
CA VAL A 533 -22.49 -6.14 0.91
C VAL A 533 -21.34 -6.18 1.90
N LYS A 534 -21.58 -5.66 3.09
CA LYS A 534 -20.67 -5.79 4.24
C LYS A 534 -21.35 -6.57 5.34
N GLY A 535 -20.59 -7.45 5.99
CA GLY A 535 -21.01 -8.19 7.16
C GLY A 535 -20.14 -7.85 8.36
N SER A 536 -20.73 -7.71 9.54
CA SER A 536 -20.03 -7.56 10.82
C SER A 536 -20.67 -8.48 11.83
N TYR A 537 -19.90 -9.43 12.35
CA TYR A 537 -20.38 -10.50 13.19
C TYR A 537 -19.64 -10.49 14.53
N PHE A 538 -20.27 -11.09 15.55
CA PHE A 538 -19.69 -11.23 16.90
C PHE A 538 -19.24 -9.90 17.51
N GLY A 539 -20.06 -8.85 17.36
CA GLY A 539 -19.73 -7.51 17.87
C GLY A 539 -18.58 -6.82 17.15
N GLY A 540 -18.35 -7.12 15.87
CA GLY A 540 -17.24 -6.54 15.07
C GLY A 540 -15.97 -7.39 15.02
N ALA A 541 -15.94 -8.51 15.78
CA ALA A 541 -14.78 -9.39 15.80
C ALA A 541 -14.49 -10.07 14.45
N LEU A 542 -15.51 -10.24 13.59
CA LEU A 542 -15.34 -10.78 12.23
C LEU A 542 -16.05 -9.87 11.24
N ASN A 543 -15.32 -9.38 10.25
CA ASN A 543 -15.84 -8.54 9.18
C ASN A 543 -15.69 -9.24 7.81
N THR A 544 -16.71 -9.06 6.96
CA THR A 544 -16.69 -9.58 5.58
C THR A 544 -17.12 -8.49 4.61
N ARG A 545 -16.64 -8.56 3.37
CA ARG A 545 -17.04 -7.66 2.29
C ARG A 545 -17.10 -8.41 0.96
N LEU A 546 -18.17 -8.15 0.21
CA LEU A 546 -18.28 -8.46 -1.22
C LEU A 546 -18.57 -7.15 -1.95
N SER A 547 -17.78 -6.81 -2.95
CA SER A 547 -17.98 -5.62 -3.77
C SER A 547 -17.85 -5.91 -5.25
N LEU A 548 -18.62 -5.16 -6.06
CA LEU A 548 -18.50 -5.07 -7.51
C LEU A 548 -18.26 -3.61 -7.87
N PHE A 549 -17.32 -3.37 -8.76
CA PHE A 549 -16.97 -2.01 -9.15
C PHE A 549 -16.78 -1.85 -10.66
N GLN A 550 -17.01 -0.65 -11.13
CA GLN A 550 -16.58 -0.15 -12.44
C GLN A 550 -15.88 1.19 -12.23
N LEU A 551 -14.66 1.29 -12.71
CA LEU A 551 -13.88 2.52 -12.77
C LEU A 551 -13.66 2.88 -14.23
N THR A 552 -13.89 4.14 -14.59
CA THR A 552 -13.64 4.72 -15.90
C THR A 552 -12.63 5.86 -15.74
N ASP A 553 -11.59 5.89 -16.56
CA ASP A 553 -10.57 6.93 -16.64
C ASP A 553 -10.67 7.59 -18.00
N GLU A 554 -11.15 8.81 -18.04
CA GLU A 554 -11.44 9.59 -19.24
C GLU A 554 -10.41 10.71 -19.43
N ASN A 555 -10.43 11.34 -20.61
CA ASN A 555 -9.54 12.44 -20.99
C ASN A 555 -8.05 12.07 -20.93
N ARG A 556 -7.69 10.80 -21.04
CA ARG A 556 -6.30 10.37 -21.09
C ARG A 556 -5.62 10.97 -22.30
N ALA A 557 -4.38 11.45 -22.12
CA ALA A 557 -3.54 11.90 -23.24
C ALA A 557 -3.38 10.77 -24.25
N ALA A 558 -3.83 11.01 -25.49
CA ALA A 558 -3.62 10.13 -26.63
C ALA A 558 -2.89 10.90 -27.71
N ARG A 559 -1.86 10.29 -28.32
CA ARG A 559 -1.06 10.95 -29.35
C ARG A 559 -1.93 11.39 -30.53
N ASP A 560 -1.79 12.62 -30.96
CA ASP A 560 -2.50 13.12 -32.15
C ASP A 560 -1.90 12.51 -33.41
N GLN A 561 -2.60 11.54 -34.01
CA GLN A 561 -2.19 10.84 -35.23
C GLN A 561 -2.32 11.69 -36.49
N ASN A 562 -2.98 12.85 -36.42
CA ASN A 562 -3.13 13.76 -37.57
C ASN A 562 -1.98 14.75 -37.66
N ASN A 563 -1.20 14.92 -36.60
CA ASN A 563 -0.10 15.86 -36.47
C ASN A 563 1.23 15.18 -36.10
N LEU A 564 1.79 14.42 -37.04
CA LEU A 564 3.00 13.60 -36.81
C LEU A 564 4.31 14.38 -36.82
N THR A 565 4.31 15.66 -37.16
CA THR A 565 5.51 16.52 -37.22
C THR A 565 6.03 16.95 -35.84
N GLY A 566 5.21 16.81 -34.80
CA GLY A 566 5.54 17.09 -33.42
C GLY A 566 4.99 16.00 -32.49
N THR A 567 5.17 16.21 -31.19
CA THR A 567 4.57 15.34 -30.14
C THR A 567 3.40 16.10 -29.54
N TYR A 568 2.23 15.94 -30.15
CA TYR A 568 0.97 16.56 -29.72
C TYR A 568 0.00 15.50 -29.23
N TYR A 569 -0.90 15.91 -28.35
CA TYR A 569 -1.86 15.03 -27.68
C TYR A 569 -3.27 15.57 -27.77
N LEU A 570 -4.24 14.69 -27.61
CA LEU A 570 -5.67 14.96 -27.48
C LEU A 570 -6.17 14.34 -26.19
N SER A 571 -7.10 14.96 -25.50
CA SER A 571 -7.78 14.45 -24.31
C SER A 571 -8.95 13.50 -24.65
N ILE A 572 -8.68 12.45 -25.42
CA ILE A 572 -9.71 11.53 -25.94
C ILE A 572 -9.54 10.08 -25.46
N GLY A 573 -8.45 9.79 -24.74
CA GLY A 573 -8.19 8.45 -24.25
C GLY A 573 -9.20 8.04 -23.16
N GLU A 574 -9.59 6.78 -23.16
CA GLU A 574 -10.53 6.19 -22.20
C GLU A 574 -10.07 4.80 -21.81
N ALA A 575 -10.02 4.54 -20.51
CA ALA A 575 -9.77 3.22 -19.96
C ALA A 575 -10.91 2.82 -19.01
N ARG A 576 -11.23 1.52 -18.96
CA ARG A 576 -12.24 0.97 -18.10
C ARG A 576 -11.74 -0.24 -17.36
N ILE A 577 -11.94 -0.24 -16.06
CA ILE A 577 -11.61 -1.34 -15.15
C ILE A 577 -12.90 -1.82 -14.49
N ARG A 578 -13.15 -3.12 -14.55
CA ARG A 578 -14.28 -3.77 -13.88
C ARG A 578 -13.78 -4.91 -13.02
N GLY A 579 -14.44 -5.13 -11.91
CA GLY A 579 -14.02 -6.22 -11.05
C GLY A 579 -14.97 -6.53 -9.91
N GLY A 580 -14.58 -7.54 -9.15
CA GLY A 580 -15.23 -7.92 -7.92
C GLY A 580 -14.18 -8.33 -6.88
N GLU A 581 -14.47 -8.01 -5.63
CA GLU A 581 -13.60 -8.28 -4.49
C GLU A 581 -14.39 -8.97 -3.38
N ILE A 582 -13.78 -9.99 -2.76
CA ILE A 582 -14.29 -10.64 -1.54
C ILE A 582 -13.19 -10.52 -0.51
N GLU A 583 -13.54 -10.11 0.71
CA GLU A 583 -12.60 -10.03 1.84
C GLU A 583 -13.24 -10.56 3.12
N VAL A 584 -12.38 -11.08 4.00
CA VAL A 584 -12.69 -11.49 5.37
C VAL A 584 -11.54 -11.06 6.27
N SER A 585 -11.85 -10.53 7.44
CA SER A 585 -10.85 -10.21 8.48
C SER A 585 -11.44 -10.35 9.87
N GLY A 586 -10.67 -10.87 10.80
CA GLY A 586 -11.02 -10.96 12.22
C GLY A 586 -11.00 -12.37 12.79
N ASN A 587 -11.72 -12.54 13.87
CA ASN A 587 -11.71 -13.68 14.75
C ASN A 587 -13.04 -14.47 14.65
N PRO A 588 -13.10 -15.54 13.84
CA PRO A 588 -14.31 -16.36 13.72
C PRO A 588 -14.58 -17.26 14.95
N LEU A 589 -13.54 -17.61 15.70
CA LEU A 589 -13.60 -18.41 16.92
C LEU A 589 -12.49 -17.96 17.88
N PRO A 590 -12.65 -18.14 19.20
CA PRO A 590 -11.60 -17.80 20.16
C PRO A 590 -10.24 -18.40 19.79
N GLY A 591 -9.21 -17.57 19.73
CA GLY A 591 -7.85 -17.94 19.36
C GLY A 591 -7.63 -18.17 17.86
N TRP A 592 -8.63 -17.97 17.01
CA TRP A 592 -8.48 -18.12 15.56
C TRP A 592 -8.58 -16.77 14.84
N GLU A 593 -7.47 -16.27 14.37
CA GLU A 593 -7.37 -15.07 13.55
C GLU A 593 -7.31 -15.40 12.06
N LEU A 594 -8.05 -14.66 11.26
CA LEU A 594 -8.18 -14.87 9.83
C LEU A 594 -8.18 -13.53 9.09
N ILE A 595 -7.39 -13.43 8.02
CA ILE A 595 -7.48 -12.30 7.09
C ILE A 595 -7.20 -12.79 5.67
N GLY A 596 -8.00 -12.35 4.71
CA GLY A 596 -7.76 -12.72 3.34
C GLY A 596 -8.78 -12.13 2.39
N GLY A 597 -8.50 -12.34 1.11
CA GLY A 597 -9.37 -11.86 0.05
C GLY A 597 -9.07 -12.49 -1.30
N TYR A 598 -10.00 -12.24 -2.20
CA TYR A 598 -9.89 -12.58 -3.62
C TYR A 598 -10.35 -11.40 -4.45
N THR A 599 -9.63 -11.09 -5.52
CA THR A 599 -9.93 -10.04 -6.48
C THR A 599 -9.94 -10.62 -7.89
N TYR A 600 -11.03 -10.37 -8.60
CA TYR A 600 -11.11 -10.51 -10.05
C TYR A 600 -11.12 -9.12 -10.68
N MET A 601 -10.31 -8.90 -11.74
CA MET A 601 -10.20 -7.61 -12.39
C MET A 601 -10.02 -7.78 -13.91
N ASP A 602 -10.82 -7.02 -14.68
CA ASP A 602 -10.70 -6.88 -16.14
C ASP A 602 -10.36 -5.43 -16.48
N THR A 603 -9.22 -5.23 -17.10
CA THR A 603 -8.71 -3.91 -17.51
C THR A 603 -8.77 -3.77 -19.02
N LYS A 604 -9.32 -2.67 -19.53
CA LYS A 604 -9.48 -2.46 -20.96
C LYS A 604 -9.24 -1.00 -21.35
N ILE A 605 -8.39 -0.78 -22.35
CA ILE A 605 -8.32 0.49 -23.08
C ILE A 605 -9.47 0.52 -24.09
N ILE A 606 -10.33 1.51 -23.98
CA ILE A 606 -11.49 1.73 -24.84
C ILE A 606 -11.08 2.60 -26.03
N LYS A 607 -10.32 3.66 -25.77
CA LYS A 607 -9.79 4.61 -26.75
C LYS A 607 -8.39 5.06 -26.35
N GLY A 608 -7.58 5.47 -27.32
CA GLY A 608 -6.24 6.00 -27.11
C GLY A 608 -5.15 4.94 -27.07
N ASP A 609 -3.99 5.32 -26.54
CA ASP A 609 -2.78 4.51 -26.54
C ASP A 609 -2.84 3.39 -25.49
N ALA A 610 -2.14 2.29 -25.76
CA ALA A 610 -2.00 1.19 -24.82
C ALA A 610 -1.34 1.65 -23.53
N ASN A 611 -1.81 1.11 -22.40
CA ASN A 611 -1.19 1.32 -21.09
C ASN A 611 -0.46 0.04 -20.65
N ALA A 612 0.85 0.08 -20.69
CA ALA A 612 1.71 -1.06 -20.33
C ALA A 612 1.46 -1.59 -18.90
N VAL A 613 1.01 -0.75 -17.97
CA VAL A 613 0.78 -1.15 -16.58
C VAL A 613 -0.46 -2.03 -16.44
N PHE A 614 -1.51 -1.82 -17.23
CA PHE A 614 -2.73 -2.62 -17.14
C PHE A 614 -2.50 -4.10 -17.47
N GLU A 615 -1.58 -4.39 -18.35
CA GLU A 615 -1.24 -5.76 -18.73
C GLU A 615 -0.41 -6.48 -17.66
N LEU A 616 0.25 -5.72 -16.77
CA LEU A 616 0.94 -6.26 -15.60
C LEU A 616 -0.01 -6.60 -14.44
N MET A 617 -1.29 -6.20 -14.53
CA MET A 617 -2.29 -6.53 -13.53
C MET A 617 -2.84 -7.95 -13.78
N PRO A 618 -2.73 -8.87 -12.81
CA PRO A 618 -3.30 -10.20 -12.95
C PRO A 618 -4.83 -10.11 -12.93
N GLN A 619 -5.50 -10.94 -13.73
CA GLN A 619 -6.96 -11.04 -13.71
C GLN A 619 -7.50 -11.58 -12.37
N ASN A 620 -6.76 -12.51 -11.76
CA ASN A 620 -7.15 -13.14 -10.50
C ASN A 620 -6.01 -13.02 -9.51
N GLN A 621 -6.33 -12.59 -8.32
CA GLN A 621 -5.39 -12.47 -7.20
C GLN A 621 -6.06 -12.90 -5.91
N PHE A 622 -5.36 -13.64 -5.07
CA PHE A 622 -5.86 -14.05 -3.77
C PHE A 622 -4.74 -14.03 -2.73
N SER A 623 -5.15 -13.81 -1.50
CA SER A 623 -4.30 -13.95 -0.31
C SER A 623 -5.17 -14.41 0.85
N LEU A 624 -4.67 -15.34 1.64
CA LEU A 624 -5.31 -15.80 2.85
C LEU A 624 -4.23 -16.10 3.88
N TRP A 625 -4.38 -15.56 5.08
CA TRP A 625 -3.58 -15.88 6.25
C TRP A 625 -4.48 -16.31 7.39
N SER A 626 -4.12 -17.37 8.07
CA SER A 626 -4.82 -17.94 9.22
C SER A 626 -3.82 -18.23 10.32
N ASN A 627 -4.08 -17.76 11.52
CA ASN A 627 -3.31 -18.07 12.72
C ASN A 627 -4.25 -18.61 13.81
N TYR A 628 -3.92 -19.76 14.37
CA TYR A 628 -4.68 -20.36 15.44
C TYR A 628 -3.80 -20.60 16.68
N GLU A 629 -4.20 -20.00 17.79
CA GLU A 629 -3.57 -20.19 19.10
C GLU A 629 -4.31 -21.26 19.89
N LEU A 630 -3.59 -22.26 20.36
CA LEU A 630 -4.15 -23.34 21.17
C LEU A 630 -4.62 -22.82 22.54
N GLN A 631 -5.92 -22.92 22.78
CA GLN A 631 -6.57 -22.33 23.97
C GLN A 631 -6.44 -23.19 25.24
N GLY A 632 -5.87 -24.39 25.17
CA GLY A 632 -5.76 -25.29 26.30
C GLY A 632 -4.79 -26.45 26.14
N GLY A 633 -4.62 -27.23 27.19
CA GLY A 633 -3.68 -28.35 27.19
C GLY A 633 -2.23 -27.95 27.50
N PRO A 634 -1.26 -28.87 27.38
CA PRO A 634 0.15 -28.62 27.72
C PRO A 634 0.87 -27.68 26.75
N LEU A 635 0.25 -27.39 25.61
CA LEU A 635 0.76 -26.47 24.59
C LEU A 635 -0.14 -25.24 24.44
N ALA A 636 -0.91 -24.86 25.46
CA ALA A 636 -1.71 -23.65 25.45
C ALA A 636 -0.81 -22.44 25.13
N GLY A 637 -1.29 -21.55 24.25
CA GLY A 637 -0.54 -20.40 23.75
C GLY A 637 0.33 -20.71 22.51
N LEU A 638 0.44 -21.99 22.07
CA LEU A 638 1.11 -22.29 20.80
C LEU A 638 0.29 -21.76 19.63
N GLY A 639 0.83 -20.79 18.91
CA GLY A 639 0.27 -20.24 17.68
C GLY A 639 0.77 -21.01 16.45
N LEU A 640 -0.17 -21.36 15.58
CA LEU A 640 0.06 -22.06 14.31
C LEU A 640 -0.47 -21.18 13.17
N GLY A 641 0.44 -20.50 12.49
CA GLY A 641 0.13 -19.63 11.36
C GLY A 641 0.39 -20.33 10.02
N THR A 642 -0.49 -20.14 9.06
CA THR A 642 -0.28 -20.55 7.66
C THR A 642 -1.00 -19.62 6.72
N GLY A 643 -0.43 -19.42 5.54
CA GLY A 643 -1.05 -18.58 4.51
C GLY A 643 -0.72 -19.04 3.11
N ILE A 644 -1.55 -18.59 2.18
CA ILE A 644 -1.36 -18.80 0.76
C ILE A 644 -1.62 -17.48 0.03
N THR A 645 -0.70 -17.11 -0.86
CA THR A 645 -0.83 -15.92 -1.73
C THR A 645 -0.53 -16.32 -3.16
N GLY A 646 -1.32 -15.82 -4.10
CA GLY A 646 -1.12 -16.13 -5.49
C GLY A 646 -1.87 -15.24 -6.46
N MET A 647 -1.52 -15.38 -7.74
CA MET A 647 -2.14 -14.65 -8.84
C MET A 647 -2.10 -15.42 -10.15
N SER A 648 -2.98 -15.04 -11.07
CA SER A 648 -2.94 -15.54 -12.46
C SER A 648 -1.72 -15.01 -13.21
N HIS A 649 -1.51 -15.48 -14.45
CA HIS A 649 -0.47 -14.96 -15.36
C HIS A 649 -0.61 -13.45 -15.57
N PHE A 650 0.48 -12.80 -15.90
CA PHE A 650 0.57 -11.38 -16.24
C PHE A 650 1.66 -11.17 -17.29
N GLN A 651 1.56 -10.10 -18.05
CA GLN A 651 2.44 -9.81 -19.15
C GLN A 651 2.71 -8.32 -19.32
N THR A 652 3.68 -7.96 -20.13
CA THR A 652 3.90 -6.58 -20.60
C THR A 652 3.15 -6.32 -21.90
N SER A 653 2.97 -5.04 -22.26
CA SER A 653 2.44 -4.65 -23.58
C SER A 653 3.29 -5.12 -24.75
N THR A 654 4.53 -5.50 -24.51
CA THR A 654 5.47 -6.05 -25.52
C THR A 654 5.47 -7.58 -25.55
N GLY A 655 4.62 -8.24 -24.76
CA GLY A 655 4.44 -9.70 -24.76
C GLY A 655 5.44 -10.48 -23.91
N ILE A 656 6.19 -9.82 -23.01
CA ILE A 656 6.99 -10.55 -22.00
C ILE A 656 6.01 -11.06 -20.95
N GLU A 657 5.89 -12.38 -20.81
CA GLU A 657 4.88 -13.05 -19.99
C GLU A 657 5.51 -13.83 -18.86
N ALA A 658 4.87 -13.81 -17.68
CA ALA A 658 5.16 -14.70 -16.58
C ALA A 658 3.94 -15.56 -16.22
N PRO A 659 4.13 -16.86 -15.94
CA PRO A 659 3.05 -17.75 -15.50
C PRO A 659 2.54 -17.32 -14.13
N GLY A 660 1.27 -17.63 -13.86
CA GLY A 660 0.69 -17.46 -12.53
C GLY A 660 1.39 -18.34 -11.49
N TYR A 661 1.30 -17.91 -10.23
CA TYR A 661 1.92 -18.63 -9.12
C TYR A 661 1.05 -18.61 -7.87
N ALA A 662 1.38 -19.52 -6.95
CA ALA A 662 0.92 -19.51 -5.57
C ALA A 662 2.07 -19.93 -4.66
N VAL A 663 2.23 -19.24 -3.54
CA VAL A 663 3.22 -19.53 -2.50
C VAL A 663 2.53 -19.74 -1.16
N VAL A 664 3.11 -20.60 -0.34
CA VAL A 664 2.60 -20.94 1.00
C VAL A 664 3.63 -20.56 2.03
N ASP A 665 3.18 -19.87 3.07
CA ASP A 665 3.98 -19.51 4.25
C ASP A 665 3.48 -20.24 5.49
N ALA A 666 4.35 -20.44 6.46
CA ALA A 666 4.03 -21.05 7.74
C ALA A 666 4.73 -20.35 8.89
N LYS A 667 4.11 -20.36 10.07
CA LYS A 667 4.64 -19.77 11.29
C LYS A 667 4.34 -20.62 12.51
N LEU A 668 5.25 -20.62 13.46
CA LEU A 668 5.06 -21.07 14.82
C LEU A 668 5.35 -19.92 15.78
N SER A 669 4.51 -19.73 16.79
CA SER A 669 4.77 -18.79 17.87
C SER A 669 4.49 -19.44 19.21
N TYR A 670 5.29 -19.15 20.24
CA TYR A 670 5.09 -19.71 21.57
C TYR A 670 5.51 -18.73 22.67
N PRO A 671 4.63 -18.44 23.65
CA PRO A 671 5.00 -17.65 24.81
C PRO A 671 5.86 -18.49 25.77
N LEU A 672 7.17 -18.27 25.75
CA LEU A 672 8.12 -18.91 26.64
C LEU A 672 7.90 -18.48 28.10
N THR A 673 7.48 -17.24 28.29
CA THR A 673 7.00 -16.65 29.55
C THR A 673 5.85 -15.69 29.23
N PRO A 674 5.10 -15.18 30.25
CA PRO A 674 4.05 -14.17 30.00
C PRO A 674 4.55 -12.88 29.31
N LYS A 675 5.86 -12.68 29.28
CA LYS A 675 6.51 -11.48 28.70
C LYS A 675 7.44 -11.77 27.53
N LEU A 676 7.70 -13.02 27.20
CA LEU A 676 8.64 -13.41 26.14
C LEU A 676 8.00 -14.39 25.18
N THR A 677 7.79 -13.97 23.96
CA THR A 677 7.29 -14.83 22.87
C THR A 677 8.41 -15.12 21.88
N ALA A 678 8.58 -16.39 21.53
CA ALA A 678 9.46 -16.83 20.45
C ALA A 678 8.65 -17.15 19.19
N THR A 679 9.24 -16.87 18.01
CA THR A 679 8.63 -17.15 16.70
C THR A 679 9.58 -17.87 15.78
N PHE A 680 9.02 -18.68 14.89
CA PHE A 680 9.74 -19.31 13.78
C PHE A 680 8.87 -19.25 12.54
N ASP A 681 9.38 -18.62 11.49
CA ASP A 681 8.65 -18.38 10.25
C ASP A 681 9.36 -19.04 9.06
N VAL A 682 8.59 -19.59 8.16
CA VAL A 682 9.05 -20.16 6.88
C VAL A 682 8.23 -19.53 5.77
N ASN A 683 8.84 -18.68 4.98
CA ASN A 683 8.20 -18.11 3.79
C ASN A 683 8.53 -18.97 2.56
N ASN A 684 7.59 -19.09 1.63
CA ASN A 684 7.69 -19.95 0.45
C ASN A 684 8.10 -21.40 0.84
N VAL A 685 7.29 -22.05 1.68
CA VAL A 685 7.57 -23.37 2.29
C VAL A 685 8.02 -24.42 1.23
N PHE A 686 7.45 -24.39 0.03
CA PHE A 686 7.74 -25.34 -1.05
C PHE A 686 8.86 -24.93 -1.97
N ASP A 687 9.55 -23.80 -1.67
CA ASP A 687 10.63 -23.22 -2.49
C ASP A 687 10.25 -23.07 -3.96
N ARG A 688 9.02 -22.59 -4.18
CA ARG A 688 8.53 -22.38 -5.53
C ARG A 688 9.32 -21.29 -6.22
N GLU A 689 9.85 -21.61 -7.41
CA GLU A 689 10.45 -20.61 -8.29
C GLU A 689 9.38 -19.95 -9.15
N TYR A 690 9.38 -18.64 -9.22
CA TYR A 690 8.41 -17.85 -9.97
C TYR A 690 8.97 -16.46 -10.26
N TYR A 691 8.41 -15.79 -11.27
CA TYR A 691 8.64 -14.37 -11.48
C TYR A 691 7.60 -13.56 -10.73
N SER A 692 8.05 -12.63 -9.88
CA SER A 692 7.18 -11.70 -9.16
C SER A 692 6.79 -10.50 -10.01
N ARG A 693 7.63 -10.13 -10.98
CA ARG A 693 7.42 -9.04 -11.93
C ARG A 693 8.09 -9.36 -13.25
N VAL A 694 7.48 -8.90 -14.36
CA VAL A 694 8.11 -8.72 -15.66
C VAL A 694 8.07 -7.25 -16.05
N GLY A 695 9.03 -6.77 -16.82
CA GLY A 695 9.16 -5.35 -17.14
C GLY A 695 9.47 -5.09 -18.60
N SER A 696 10.73 -5.07 -18.97
CA SER A 696 11.18 -4.80 -20.33
C SER A 696 12.20 -5.84 -20.80
N THR A 697 12.58 -5.76 -22.07
CA THR A 697 13.66 -6.60 -22.59
C THR A 697 15.02 -6.31 -21.94
N THR A 698 15.14 -5.21 -21.24
CA THR A 698 16.40 -4.79 -20.63
C THR A 698 16.46 -5.01 -19.12
N THR A 699 15.34 -4.83 -18.39
CA THR A 699 15.31 -4.79 -16.92
C THR A 699 13.92 -5.12 -16.37
N PHE A 700 13.84 -5.17 -15.03
CA PHE A 700 12.62 -5.35 -14.25
C PHE A 700 11.94 -6.72 -14.40
N ASN A 701 12.69 -7.74 -14.80
CA ASN A 701 12.21 -9.10 -14.69
C ASN A 701 12.83 -9.69 -13.41
N PHE A 702 12.01 -9.87 -12.37
CA PHE A 702 12.46 -10.30 -11.04
C PHE A 702 11.88 -11.65 -10.67
N TYR A 703 12.74 -12.54 -10.19
CA TYR A 703 12.26 -13.70 -9.44
C TYR A 703 11.54 -13.25 -8.15
N GLY A 704 10.60 -14.06 -7.71
CA GLY A 704 10.06 -13.97 -6.36
C GLY A 704 11.05 -14.55 -5.34
N PRO A 705 10.92 -14.20 -4.05
CA PRO A 705 11.79 -14.71 -3.01
C PRO A 705 11.78 -16.25 -2.94
N SER A 706 12.96 -16.84 -2.73
CA SER A 706 13.13 -18.27 -2.42
C SER A 706 12.60 -18.58 -1.01
N ARG A 707 12.68 -19.84 -0.60
CA ARG A 707 12.33 -20.22 0.77
C ARG A 707 13.28 -19.57 1.77
N THR A 708 12.68 -18.85 2.74
CA THR A 708 13.43 -18.21 3.83
C THR A 708 12.93 -18.69 5.18
N PHE A 709 13.84 -18.66 6.16
CA PHE A 709 13.58 -19.02 7.55
C PHE A 709 13.94 -17.83 8.43
N LEU A 710 13.05 -17.48 9.39
CA LEU A 710 13.31 -16.46 10.39
C LEU A 710 13.01 -16.99 11.78
N VAL A 711 13.88 -16.66 12.72
CA VAL A 711 13.67 -16.87 14.16
C VAL A 711 13.55 -15.51 14.81
N GLY A 712 12.58 -15.35 15.69
CA GLY A 712 12.33 -14.10 16.38
C GLY A 712 12.06 -14.29 17.86
N ALA A 713 12.25 -13.22 18.62
CA ALA A 713 11.84 -13.11 20.00
C ALA A 713 11.34 -11.69 20.27
N ARG A 714 10.23 -11.58 21.01
CA ARG A 714 9.64 -10.34 21.50
C ARG A 714 9.52 -10.40 23.02
N TYR A 715 10.07 -9.40 23.68
CA TYR A 715 9.94 -9.20 25.11
C TYR A 715 9.12 -7.96 25.41
N GLU A 716 8.12 -8.10 26.26
CA GLU A 716 7.18 -7.03 26.68
C GLU A 716 7.33 -6.80 28.18
N PHE A 717 7.28 -5.54 28.63
CA PHE A 717 7.52 -5.16 30.04
C PHE A 717 6.71 -3.95 30.51
#